data_60c5bd875cab957e3b8c4a782501e9dc
#
_entry.id   60c5bd875cab957e3b8c4a782501e9dc
#
_cell.length_a   1.000
_cell.length_b   1.000
_cell.length_c   1.000
_cell.angle_alpha   90.00
_cell.angle_beta   90.00
_cell.angle_gamma   90.00
#
_symmetry.space_group_name_H-M   'P 1'
#
loop_
_entity.id
_entity.type
_entity.pdbx_description
1 polymer ?
#
loop_
_entity_poly.entity_id
_entity_poly.type
_entity_poly.pdbx_seq_one_letter_code
_entity_poly.pdbx_strand_id
1 'polypeptide(L)'
;MSNAKHYDGLDREEIDSRRREYGTNVLTPAAKESLLKRFLGKFKDPLIVVLCVAGAASLGISFYEYFGLHLGGTVFFEPVGILMAILLATGIGFWLEVKADREFAILNQVNDDQPVQVIRSGQVAQVPRRDVVVGDIVFINTGDEIPADGLLLEGVSINVDESSLTGEPICHKTTDPALFDSDATYPSNRLMRGTKVMEGHGVMEITAVGDRTENGKVFTAAQIDNSVKTPLDRQLVGLGKMISRASYCIAALIVIGRIAMFLTSVEFDWITFTTFFLQTIMIAVTLIVVAVPEGLPMAVTLSLAFSMRRMLKTNNLVRKMHACETMGATTVICTDKTGTLTQNRMQVYKTDFFGNIPDNVIYEGIALNSTAQLDKIEDKLTVLGNPTEGALLLWLLERGVDYSALREKCKVAEEIPFSTERKYMASVVECDGRKTLYVKGAPEIVYGMCQDKSGTTKEQVDLLLANYQNQAMRTLGFAYKEIEDSSQVIVDNTISIGGLVFLGIAAISDPVRADVPAAVEEVRNAGITVKIVTGDTPGTAKEIGRQINLWNDATDSQDNIITGTEFEALNDKDLLQRVRDIKIIARARPMDKKRLVEALQTLGEVVAVTGDGTNDAPALKAAQVGLSMGDGTSVAKEASDITIIDNSFASIGRAVMWGRSLYRNIQRFILFQTTVNIVACLIVLCGAFMGLQSPLTVTQMLWVNLIMDTFAAMALASLPPSEKVMNDKPRSQSDFIINSSMWKFILGTGLLFFAVLIVLLYYFEHTDLTSLQQIGSLTVGEFKGLSPYELSLFFTIFVFLQFWNMFNARAFATGKSAFHFKGCSGFVCIALVIALGQILIVNCGGEFFNVVPIRLDDWIIIILSTSIVVWIGELLRLIAKS
;
A
#
# COMPACT_ATOMS: atom_id res chain seq x y z
N MET A 1 -11.63 -45.82 -20.30
CA MET A 1 -10.27 -45.82 -19.72
C MET A 1 -9.35 -46.51 -20.72
N SER A 2 -8.79 -45.82 -21.70
CA SER A 2 -7.84 -46.38 -22.65
C SER A 2 -6.54 -45.63 -22.58
N ASN A 3 -5.46 -46.38 -22.27
CA ASN A 3 -4.05 -45.99 -22.38
C ASN A 3 -3.66 -44.62 -21.78
N ALA A 4 -3.75 -44.48 -20.47
CA ALA A 4 -3.00 -43.41 -19.79
C ALA A 4 -1.49 -43.72 -20.00
N LYS A 5 -0.79 -42.85 -20.72
CA LYS A 5 0.68 -42.91 -20.77
C LYS A 5 1.20 -42.79 -19.35
N HIS A 6 2.02 -43.71 -18.93
CA HIS A 6 2.68 -43.65 -17.63
C HIS A 6 3.87 -42.71 -17.73
N TYR A 7 3.82 -41.60 -16.96
CA TYR A 7 4.93 -40.67 -16.86
C TYR A 7 5.73 -40.98 -15.59
N ASP A 8 7.00 -41.29 -15.71
CA ASP A 8 7.86 -41.55 -14.53
C ASP A 8 8.27 -40.27 -13.83
N GLY A 9 8.32 -39.12 -14.57
CA GLY A 9 8.79 -37.85 -14.03
C GLY A 9 10.26 -37.88 -13.60
N LEU A 10 10.77 -36.76 -13.06
CA LEU A 10 12.17 -36.63 -12.64
C LEU A 10 12.42 -37.36 -11.31
N ASP A 11 13.62 -37.95 -11.17
CA ASP A 11 14.10 -38.44 -9.88
C ASP A 11 14.81 -37.34 -9.05
N ARG A 12 15.19 -37.65 -7.82
CA ARG A 12 15.72 -36.66 -6.89
C ARG A 12 17.08 -36.09 -7.32
N GLU A 13 17.92 -36.91 -7.97
CA GLU A 13 19.25 -36.49 -8.44
C GLU A 13 19.11 -35.59 -9.69
N GLU A 14 18.18 -35.95 -10.56
CA GLU A 14 17.85 -35.14 -11.73
C GLU A 14 17.28 -33.76 -11.36
N ILE A 15 16.38 -33.68 -10.35
CA ILE A 15 15.84 -32.42 -9.86
C ILE A 15 16.96 -31.47 -9.40
N ASP A 16 17.92 -31.98 -8.61
CA ASP A 16 19.03 -31.17 -8.13
C ASP A 16 19.98 -30.75 -9.27
N SER A 17 20.18 -31.60 -10.27
CA SER A 17 20.96 -31.31 -11.48
C SER A 17 20.26 -30.19 -12.29
N ARG A 18 18.97 -30.32 -12.56
CA ARG A 18 18.16 -29.36 -13.31
C ARG A 18 18.10 -28.01 -12.60
N ARG A 19 17.96 -28.02 -11.28
CA ARG A 19 17.96 -26.78 -10.46
C ARG A 19 19.28 -26.02 -10.56
N ARG A 20 20.44 -26.75 -10.63
CA ARG A 20 21.75 -26.12 -10.81
C ARG A 20 21.94 -25.56 -12.22
N GLU A 21 21.43 -26.24 -13.24
CA GLU A 21 21.61 -25.88 -14.66
C GLU A 21 20.65 -24.74 -15.09
N TYR A 22 19.38 -24.83 -14.70
CA TYR A 22 18.32 -23.93 -15.18
C TYR A 22 17.86 -22.89 -14.14
N GLY A 23 18.23 -23.05 -12.87
CA GLY A 23 17.83 -22.19 -11.75
C GLY A 23 16.52 -22.64 -11.12
N THR A 24 15.97 -21.75 -10.27
CA THR A 24 14.69 -21.91 -9.57
C THR A 24 13.58 -21.19 -10.33
N ASN A 25 12.33 -21.60 -10.10
CA ASN A 25 11.17 -20.96 -10.74
C ASN A 25 10.74 -19.68 -9.99
N VAL A 26 11.71 -18.81 -9.72
CA VAL A 26 11.51 -17.50 -9.07
C VAL A 26 11.87 -16.42 -10.07
N LEU A 27 11.02 -15.40 -10.19
CA LEU A 27 11.36 -14.19 -10.93
C LEU A 27 12.35 -13.37 -10.10
N THR A 28 13.51 -13.07 -10.68
CA THR A 28 14.55 -12.32 -9.97
C THR A 28 14.20 -10.84 -9.93
N PRO A 29 13.99 -10.25 -8.75
CA PRO A 29 13.83 -8.80 -8.64
C PRO A 29 15.06 -8.09 -9.22
N ALA A 30 14.91 -6.83 -9.67
CA ALA A 30 16.02 -6.02 -10.17
C ALA A 30 17.24 -6.15 -9.25
N ALA A 31 18.41 -6.39 -9.83
CA ALA A 31 19.64 -6.57 -9.07
C ALA A 31 19.83 -5.34 -8.15
N LYS A 32 19.73 -5.55 -6.84
CA LYS A 32 19.95 -4.49 -5.85
C LYS A 32 21.38 -3.99 -6.04
N GLU A 33 21.54 -2.69 -6.16
CA GLU A 33 22.86 -2.06 -6.17
C GLU A 33 23.69 -2.55 -4.97
N SER A 34 25.01 -2.74 -5.17
CA SER A 34 25.87 -3.16 -4.06
C SER A 34 25.73 -2.22 -2.87
N LEU A 35 25.75 -2.75 -1.65
CA LEU A 35 25.62 -1.97 -0.41
C LEU A 35 26.60 -0.80 -0.37
N LEU A 36 27.82 -1.02 -0.87
CA LEU A 36 28.84 0.02 -0.94
C LEU A 36 28.43 1.15 -1.92
N LYS A 37 27.91 0.82 -3.10
CA LYS A 37 27.46 1.83 -4.08
C LYS A 37 26.30 2.65 -3.53
N ARG A 38 25.33 1.99 -2.86
CA ARG A 38 24.21 2.66 -2.18
C ARG A 38 24.69 3.56 -1.05
N PHE A 39 25.64 3.10 -0.23
CA PHE A 39 26.22 3.91 0.83
C PHE A 39 26.95 5.14 0.28
N LEU A 40 27.81 4.95 -0.75
CA LEU A 40 28.49 6.07 -1.42
C LEU A 40 27.51 7.00 -2.14
N GLY A 41 26.38 6.47 -2.61
CA GLY A 41 25.31 7.28 -3.17
C GLY A 41 24.72 8.31 -2.20
N LYS A 42 24.74 8.04 -0.87
CA LYS A 42 24.28 8.99 0.15
C LYS A 42 25.12 10.27 0.19
N PHE A 43 26.39 10.21 -0.15
CA PHE A 43 27.25 11.40 -0.22
C PHE A 43 26.93 12.34 -1.40
N LYS A 44 26.02 11.95 -2.29
CA LYS A 44 25.47 12.83 -3.33
C LYS A 44 24.27 13.65 -2.86
N ASP A 45 23.77 13.40 -1.64
CA ASP A 45 22.71 14.20 -1.06
C ASP A 45 23.20 15.64 -0.90
N PRO A 46 22.46 16.65 -1.41
CA PRO A 46 22.86 18.06 -1.33
C PRO A 46 23.16 18.52 0.09
N LEU A 47 22.46 18.01 1.10
CA LEU A 47 22.66 18.35 2.50
C LEU A 47 23.99 17.81 3.02
N ILE A 48 24.34 16.57 2.68
CA ILE A 48 25.61 15.94 3.06
C ILE A 48 26.79 16.59 2.34
N VAL A 49 26.60 16.96 1.06
CA VAL A 49 27.62 17.71 0.31
C VAL A 49 27.95 19.04 1.01
N VAL A 50 26.93 19.76 1.49
CA VAL A 50 27.13 21.01 2.26
C VAL A 50 27.96 20.77 3.52
N LEU A 51 27.62 19.71 4.27
CA LEU A 51 28.37 19.32 5.47
C LEU A 51 29.80 18.91 5.15
N CYS A 52 30.05 18.21 4.05
CA CYS A 52 31.42 17.87 3.60
C CYS A 52 32.23 19.13 3.26
N VAL A 53 31.64 20.10 2.58
CA VAL A 53 32.29 21.39 2.27
C VAL A 53 32.56 22.17 3.55
N ALA A 54 31.59 22.24 4.47
CA ALA A 54 31.74 22.86 5.77
C ALA A 54 32.86 22.21 6.61
N GLY A 55 32.89 20.87 6.65
CA GLY A 55 33.93 20.11 7.34
C GLY A 55 35.35 20.32 6.76
N ALA A 56 35.44 20.38 5.42
CA ALA A 56 36.72 20.69 4.76
C ALA A 56 37.22 22.12 5.06
N ALA A 57 36.31 23.10 5.06
CA ALA A 57 36.62 24.47 5.42
C ALA A 57 37.07 24.57 6.90
N SER A 58 36.32 23.96 7.83
CA SER A 58 36.67 23.89 9.25
C SER A 58 38.03 23.23 9.47
N LEU A 59 38.29 22.11 8.79
CA LEU A 59 39.61 21.44 8.87
C LEU A 59 40.74 22.34 8.38
N GLY A 60 40.55 23.04 7.25
CA GLY A 60 41.57 24.00 6.74
C GLY A 60 41.85 25.15 7.70
N ILE A 61 40.81 25.69 8.34
CA ILE A 61 40.95 26.73 9.38
C ILE A 61 41.70 26.19 10.60
N SER A 62 41.34 24.98 11.09
CA SER A 62 42.03 24.37 12.23
C SER A 62 43.50 24.08 11.97
N PHE A 63 43.89 23.73 10.75
CA PHE A 63 45.29 23.62 10.35
C PHE A 63 46.00 24.98 10.42
N TYR A 64 45.36 26.04 9.93
CA TYR A 64 45.94 27.37 10.01
C TYR A 64 46.06 27.83 11.48
N GLU A 65 45.08 27.61 12.31
CA GLU A 65 45.08 27.95 13.75
C GLU A 65 46.14 27.17 14.52
N TYR A 66 46.32 25.88 14.21
CA TYR A 66 47.31 25.03 14.86
C TYR A 66 48.75 25.36 14.44
N PHE A 67 49.04 25.46 13.13
CA PHE A 67 50.38 25.67 12.61
C PHE A 67 50.77 27.15 12.48
N GLY A 68 49.82 28.02 12.17
CA GLY A 68 50.03 29.46 11.95
C GLY A 68 49.92 30.29 13.23
N LEU A 69 48.91 30.02 14.06
CA LEU A 69 48.65 30.75 15.28
C LEU A 69 49.15 30.04 16.55
N HIS A 70 49.71 28.82 16.42
CA HIS A 70 50.20 27.96 17.52
C HIS A 70 49.15 27.70 18.62
N LEU A 71 47.89 27.65 18.30
CA LEU A 71 46.82 27.27 19.22
C LEU A 71 46.88 25.76 19.54
N GLY A 72 46.36 25.33 20.69
CA GLY A 72 46.40 23.96 21.13
C GLY A 72 45.62 23.01 20.20
N GLY A 73 45.81 21.69 20.36
CA GLY A 73 45.14 20.66 19.52
C GLY A 73 43.61 20.59 19.63
N THR A 74 43.01 21.32 20.59
CA THR A 74 41.56 21.42 20.77
C THR A 74 40.82 22.04 19.56
N VAL A 75 41.54 22.81 18.71
CA VAL A 75 41.01 23.40 17.45
C VAL A 75 40.51 22.30 16.46
N PHE A 76 41.01 21.07 16.58
CA PHE A 76 40.56 19.95 15.74
C PHE A 76 39.25 19.29 16.20
N PHE A 77 38.72 19.61 17.38
CA PHE A 77 37.47 18.98 17.85
C PHE A 77 36.28 19.31 16.97
N GLU A 78 36.22 20.52 16.44
CA GLU A 78 35.10 20.95 15.59
C GLU A 78 35.08 20.22 14.24
N PRO A 79 36.15 20.16 13.43
CA PRO A 79 36.18 19.40 12.19
C PRO A 79 36.00 17.87 12.43
N VAL A 80 36.53 17.32 13.52
CA VAL A 80 36.34 15.92 13.91
C VAL A 80 34.85 15.70 14.25
N GLY A 81 34.23 16.63 14.96
CA GLY A 81 32.80 16.59 15.24
C GLY A 81 31.96 16.58 13.95
N ILE A 82 32.25 17.44 12.99
CA ILE A 82 31.56 17.48 11.69
C ILE A 82 31.75 16.15 10.95
N LEU A 83 32.98 15.60 10.93
CA LEU A 83 33.26 14.30 10.30
C LEU A 83 32.45 13.16 10.96
N MET A 84 32.42 13.11 12.28
CA MET A 84 31.64 12.14 13.05
C MET A 84 30.14 12.27 12.75
N ALA A 85 29.65 13.49 12.62
CA ALA A 85 28.25 13.73 12.22
C ALA A 85 27.92 13.14 10.85
N ILE A 86 28.76 13.46 9.86
CA ILE A 86 28.58 12.93 8.49
C ILE A 86 28.56 11.40 8.51
N LEU A 87 29.50 10.76 9.23
CA LEU A 87 29.58 9.31 9.34
C LEU A 87 28.38 8.71 10.09
N LEU A 88 27.93 9.33 11.17
CA LEU A 88 26.78 8.86 11.93
C LEU A 88 25.47 9.06 11.17
N ALA A 89 25.26 10.24 10.58
CA ALA A 89 24.07 10.54 9.78
C ALA A 89 23.93 9.58 8.59
N THR A 90 25.00 9.42 7.81
CA THR A 90 25.03 8.51 6.67
C THR A 90 24.96 7.05 7.10
N GLY A 91 25.69 6.66 8.15
CA GLY A 91 25.76 5.29 8.64
C GLY A 91 24.47 4.80 9.29
N ILE A 92 23.89 5.59 10.20
CA ILE A 92 22.62 5.23 10.86
C ILE A 92 21.48 5.23 9.85
N GLY A 93 21.40 6.25 8.99
CA GLY A 93 20.40 6.33 7.93
C GLY A 93 20.46 5.13 6.98
N PHE A 94 21.66 4.77 6.54
CA PHE A 94 21.90 3.61 5.69
C PHE A 94 21.55 2.29 6.39
N TRP A 95 21.97 2.10 7.65
CA TRP A 95 21.65 0.89 8.42
C TRP A 95 20.14 0.69 8.61
N LEU A 96 19.40 1.76 8.89
CA LEU A 96 17.94 1.71 9.03
C LEU A 96 17.26 1.38 7.71
N GLU A 97 17.73 1.95 6.59
CA GLU A 97 17.21 1.64 5.25
C GLU A 97 17.45 0.17 4.88
N VAL A 98 18.68 -0.35 5.11
CA VAL A 98 18.98 -1.77 4.88
C VAL A 98 18.14 -2.68 5.77
N LYS A 99 17.92 -2.30 7.02
CA LYS A 99 17.04 -3.07 7.94
C LYS A 99 15.59 -3.06 7.46
N ALA A 100 15.06 -1.92 7.06
CA ALA A 100 13.70 -1.81 6.51
C ALA A 100 13.54 -2.65 5.24
N ASP A 101 14.52 -2.64 4.33
CA ASP A 101 14.53 -3.46 3.11
C ASP A 101 14.56 -4.97 3.42
N ARG A 102 15.30 -5.40 4.45
CA ARG A 102 15.34 -6.81 4.85
C ARG A 102 13.99 -7.27 5.42
N GLU A 103 13.40 -6.48 6.30
CA GLU A 103 12.07 -6.81 6.85
C GLU A 103 11.00 -6.86 5.76
N PHE A 104 11.07 -5.93 4.80
CA PHE A 104 10.22 -5.92 3.64
C PHE A 104 10.37 -7.19 2.77
N ALA A 105 11.61 -7.62 2.51
CA ALA A 105 11.88 -8.82 1.72
C ALA A 105 11.31 -10.09 2.38
N ILE A 106 11.40 -10.20 3.71
CA ILE A 106 10.86 -11.35 4.46
C ILE A 106 9.33 -11.39 4.35
N LEU A 107 8.65 -10.24 4.46
CA LEU A 107 7.19 -10.16 4.37
C LEU A 107 6.65 -10.51 2.99
N ASN A 108 7.41 -10.22 1.93
CA ASN A 108 7.01 -10.53 0.56
C ASN A 108 7.27 -12.00 0.17
N GLN A 109 8.17 -12.72 0.83
CA GLN A 109 8.45 -14.13 0.54
C GLN A 109 7.33 -15.09 0.96
N VAL A 110 6.47 -14.71 1.89
CA VAL A 110 5.45 -15.59 2.49
C VAL A 110 4.29 -15.93 1.52
N ASN A 111 4.10 -15.19 0.41
CA ASN A 111 2.91 -15.32 -0.43
C ASN A 111 3.12 -16.02 -1.79
N ASP A 112 4.30 -16.55 -2.11
CA ASP A 112 4.59 -17.13 -3.44
C ASP A 112 4.57 -18.67 -3.46
N ASP A 113 4.09 -19.32 -2.39
CA ASP A 113 4.10 -20.78 -2.20
C ASP A 113 2.79 -21.46 -2.61
N GLN A 114 2.22 -21.12 -3.78
CA GLN A 114 1.08 -21.91 -4.29
C GLN A 114 1.54 -23.34 -4.61
N PRO A 115 0.86 -24.38 -4.11
CA PRO A 115 1.21 -25.76 -4.40
C PRO A 115 0.87 -26.13 -5.85
N VAL A 116 1.80 -26.78 -6.54
CA VAL A 116 1.65 -27.30 -7.91
C VAL A 116 1.71 -28.82 -7.88
N GLN A 117 0.81 -29.49 -8.59
CA GLN A 117 0.81 -30.94 -8.71
C GLN A 117 1.79 -31.38 -9.81
N VAL A 118 2.82 -32.11 -9.41
CA VAL A 118 3.85 -32.64 -10.32
C VAL A 118 3.95 -34.16 -10.23
N ILE A 119 4.39 -34.82 -11.29
CA ILE A 119 4.77 -36.23 -11.28
C ILE A 119 6.29 -36.32 -11.10
N ARG A 120 6.73 -36.95 -10.02
CA ARG A 120 8.16 -37.22 -9.75
C ARG A 120 8.32 -38.67 -9.26
N SER A 121 9.28 -39.40 -9.79
CA SER A 121 9.51 -40.80 -9.44
C SER A 121 8.23 -41.66 -9.56
N GLY A 122 7.43 -41.45 -10.59
CA GLY A 122 6.17 -42.16 -10.83
C GLY A 122 5.03 -41.86 -9.88
N GLN A 123 5.18 -40.89 -8.99
CA GLN A 123 4.14 -40.48 -8.00
C GLN A 123 3.74 -39.02 -8.17
N VAL A 124 2.46 -38.74 -7.93
CA VAL A 124 1.96 -37.36 -7.88
C VAL A 124 2.35 -36.73 -6.55
N ALA A 125 3.07 -35.62 -6.60
CA ALA A 125 3.53 -34.86 -5.46
C ALA A 125 3.05 -33.40 -5.57
N GLN A 126 2.73 -32.76 -4.45
CA GLN A 126 2.54 -31.33 -4.38
C GLN A 126 3.86 -30.66 -4.03
N VAL A 127 4.29 -29.72 -4.86
CA VAL A 127 5.51 -28.92 -4.63
C VAL A 127 5.20 -27.44 -4.69
N PRO A 128 5.85 -26.60 -3.88
CA PRO A 128 5.74 -25.15 -4.04
C PRO A 128 6.11 -24.71 -5.46
N ARG A 129 5.41 -23.74 -6.02
CA ARG A 129 5.66 -23.20 -7.37
C ARG A 129 7.13 -22.86 -7.61
N ARG A 130 7.82 -22.31 -6.61
CA ARG A 130 9.25 -21.97 -6.68
C ARG A 130 10.17 -23.16 -6.88
N ASP A 131 9.73 -24.38 -6.50
CA ASP A 131 10.50 -25.62 -6.52
C ASP A 131 10.26 -26.45 -7.79
N VAL A 132 9.44 -25.95 -8.73
CA VAL A 132 9.24 -26.52 -10.06
C VAL A 132 10.52 -26.31 -10.88
N VAL A 133 10.98 -27.36 -11.59
CA VAL A 133 12.20 -27.34 -12.40
C VAL A 133 11.92 -27.73 -13.87
N VAL A 134 12.84 -27.43 -14.77
CA VAL A 134 12.75 -27.84 -16.17
C VAL A 134 12.74 -29.36 -16.27
N GLY A 135 11.78 -29.93 -17.01
CA GLY A 135 11.54 -31.35 -17.15
C GLY A 135 10.51 -31.93 -16.17
N ASP A 136 9.99 -31.12 -15.20
CA ASP A 136 8.86 -31.56 -14.38
C ASP A 136 7.62 -31.79 -15.24
N ILE A 137 6.89 -32.85 -14.95
CA ILE A 137 5.58 -33.12 -15.53
C ILE A 137 4.50 -32.60 -14.59
N VAL A 138 3.69 -31.66 -15.06
CA VAL A 138 2.70 -30.93 -14.27
C VAL A 138 1.29 -31.27 -14.73
N PHE A 139 0.39 -31.54 -13.79
CA PHE A 139 -1.04 -31.60 -14.06
C PHE A 139 -1.65 -30.20 -14.04
N ILE A 140 -2.48 -29.93 -15.03
CA ILE A 140 -3.22 -28.68 -15.16
C ILE A 140 -4.72 -28.95 -15.27
N ASN A 141 -5.52 -28.21 -14.53
CA ASN A 141 -6.97 -28.31 -14.51
C ASN A 141 -7.60 -26.94 -14.75
N THR A 142 -8.88 -26.95 -15.07
CA THR A 142 -9.68 -25.72 -15.17
C THR A 142 -9.53 -24.87 -13.89
N GLY A 143 -9.16 -23.60 -14.04
CA GLY A 143 -8.94 -22.67 -12.93
C GLY A 143 -7.50 -22.56 -12.47
N ASP A 144 -6.60 -23.48 -12.88
CA ASP A 144 -5.19 -23.43 -12.52
C ASP A 144 -4.45 -22.32 -13.27
N GLU A 145 -3.46 -21.76 -12.63
CA GLU A 145 -2.49 -20.86 -13.24
C GLU A 145 -1.26 -21.66 -13.66
N ILE A 146 -0.82 -21.48 -14.90
CA ILE A 146 0.37 -22.16 -15.43
C ILE A 146 1.62 -21.73 -14.67
N PRO A 147 2.31 -22.68 -13.99
CA PRO A 147 3.38 -22.34 -13.04
C PRO A 147 4.69 -21.89 -13.70
N ALA A 148 4.96 -22.37 -14.91
CA ALA A 148 6.16 -22.08 -15.69
C ALA A 148 5.89 -22.38 -17.19
N ASP A 149 6.74 -21.95 -18.12
CA ASP A 149 6.53 -22.24 -19.53
C ASP A 149 6.76 -23.72 -19.82
N GLY A 150 5.86 -24.30 -20.62
CA GLY A 150 5.94 -25.73 -20.91
C GLY A 150 5.30 -26.14 -22.22
N LEU A 151 5.50 -27.41 -22.54
CA LEU A 151 4.94 -28.10 -23.70
C LEU A 151 3.74 -28.94 -23.25
N LEU A 152 2.61 -28.78 -23.90
CA LEU A 152 1.44 -29.63 -23.68
C LEU A 152 1.70 -31.02 -24.22
N LEU A 153 1.68 -32.05 -23.35
CA LEU A 153 1.89 -33.46 -23.72
C LEU A 153 0.56 -34.16 -24.04
N GLU A 154 -0.45 -33.91 -23.23
CA GLU A 154 -1.80 -34.40 -23.38
C GLU A 154 -2.80 -33.35 -22.90
N GLY A 155 -3.94 -33.23 -23.60
CA GLY A 155 -4.97 -32.28 -23.18
C GLY A 155 -6.31 -32.56 -23.82
N VAL A 156 -7.38 -32.27 -23.06
CA VAL A 156 -8.75 -32.37 -23.51
C VAL A 156 -9.40 -30.99 -23.46
N SER A 157 -9.72 -30.44 -24.65
CA SER A 157 -10.43 -29.15 -24.80
C SER A 157 -9.83 -28.01 -23.97
N ILE A 158 -8.50 -27.84 -24.03
CA ILE A 158 -7.82 -26.81 -23.22
C ILE A 158 -7.96 -25.45 -23.88
N ASN A 159 -8.62 -24.55 -23.18
CA ASN A 159 -8.68 -23.12 -23.46
C ASN A 159 -7.95 -22.34 -22.37
N VAL A 160 -7.01 -21.47 -22.77
CA VAL A 160 -6.18 -20.71 -21.86
C VAL A 160 -6.34 -19.22 -22.13
N ASP A 161 -6.47 -18.44 -21.05
CA ASP A 161 -6.45 -16.99 -21.11
C ASP A 161 -4.99 -16.51 -21.17
N GLU A 162 -4.56 -16.06 -22.35
CA GLU A 162 -3.23 -15.49 -22.61
C GLU A 162 -3.23 -13.95 -22.67
N SER A 163 -4.34 -13.31 -22.29
CA SER A 163 -4.50 -11.86 -22.37
C SER A 163 -3.42 -11.06 -21.64
N SER A 164 -2.84 -11.65 -20.59
CA SER A 164 -1.73 -11.05 -19.85
C SER A 164 -0.43 -10.91 -20.63
N LEU A 165 -0.24 -11.75 -21.67
CA LEU A 165 0.95 -11.79 -22.51
C LEU A 165 0.70 -11.28 -23.93
N THR A 166 -0.44 -11.64 -24.52
CA THR A 166 -0.77 -11.39 -25.93
C THR A 166 -1.85 -10.32 -26.11
N GLY A 167 -2.67 -10.09 -25.08
CA GLY A 167 -3.91 -9.31 -25.18
C GLY A 167 -5.12 -10.11 -25.70
N GLU A 168 -4.93 -11.38 -26.09
CA GLU A 168 -6.00 -12.26 -26.57
C GLU A 168 -6.62 -13.05 -25.40
N PRO A 169 -7.96 -12.94 -25.18
CA PRO A 169 -8.59 -13.45 -23.96
C PRO A 169 -8.76 -14.97 -23.91
N ILE A 170 -8.79 -15.68 -25.03
CA ILE A 170 -8.95 -17.14 -25.06
C ILE A 170 -8.17 -17.70 -26.26
N CYS A 171 -7.19 -18.56 -25.96
CA CYS A 171 -6.42 -19.30 -26.94
C CYS A 171 -6.69 -20.80 -26.78
N HIS A 172 -7.07 -21.47 -27.85
CA HIS A 172 -7.26 -22.92 -27.85
C HIS A 172 -5.89 -23.61 -27.93
N LYS A 173 -5.63 -24.53 -26.99
CA LYS A 173 -4.38 -25.29 -26.96
C LYS A 173 -4.62 -26.76 -27.28
N THR A 174 -3.79 -27.29 -28.15
CA THR A 174 -3.92 -28.66 -28.65
C THR A 174 -2.54 -29.28 -28.93
N THR A 175 -2.48 -30.60 -28.85
CA THR A 175 -1.31 -31.40 -29.25
C THR A 175 -1.35 -31.86 -30.71
N ASP A 176 -2.50 -31.71 -31.40
CA ASP A 176 -2.68 -32.10 -32.79
C ASP A 176 -2.16 -31.01 -33.73
N PRO A 177 -1.07 -31.28 -34.50
CA PRO A 177 -0.51 -30.31 -35.43
C PRO A 177 -1.48 -29.84 -36.53
N ALA A 178 -2.53 -30.63 -36.84
CA ALA A 178 -3.51 -30.27 -37.85
C ALA A 178 -4.46 -29.13 -37.37
N LEU A 179 -4.52 -28.93 -36.05
CA LEU A 179 -5.39 -27.92 -35.41
C LEU A 179 -4.58 -26.73 -34.90
N PHE A 180 -3.31 -26.60 -35.23
CA PHE A 180 -2.49 -25.45 -34.80
C PHE A 180 -2.97 -24.17 -35.49
N ASP A 181 -3.19 -23.15 -34.69
CA ASP A 181 -3.47 -21.81 -35.17
C ASP A 181 -2.16 -21.15 -35.64
N SER A 182 -2.10 -20.86 -36.95
CA SER A 182 -0.93 -20.21 -37.57
C SER A 182 -0.77 -18.74 -37.20
N ASP A 183 -1.89 -18.09 -36.78
CA ASP A 183 -1.92 -16.67 -36.47
C ASP A 183 -1.73 -16.40 -34.97
N ALA A 184 -1.71 -17.46 -34.13
CA ALA A 184 -1.51 -17.34 -32.69
C ALA A 184 -0.09 -16.81 -32.35
N THR A 185 -0.01 -15.89 -31.42
CA THR A 185 1.26 -15.31 -30.95
C THR A 185 2.22 -16.36 -30.39
N TYR A 186 1.68 -17.37 -29.68
CA TYR A 186 2.42 -18.52 -29.19
C TYR A 186 1.89 -19.83 -29.79
N PRO A 187 2.76 -20.81 -30.08
CA PRO A 187 2.32 -22.08 -30.63
C PRO A 187 1.20 -22.75 -29.82
N SER A 188 0.23 -23.37 -30.52
CA SER A 188 -0.96 -23.95 -29.88
C SER A 188 -0.63 -25.12 -28.93
N ASN A 189 0.57 -25.68 -28.97
CA ASN A 189 1.03 -26.73 -28.06
C ASN A 189 1.89 -26.18 -26.88
N ARG A 190 2.03 -24.86 -26.71
CA ARG A 190 2.79 -24.27 -25.61
C ARG A 190 1.87 -23.57 -24.64
N LEU A 191 2.21 -23.70 -23.37
CA LEU A 191 1.54 -23.07 -22.23
C LEU A 191 2.53 -22.13 -21.56
N MET A 192 2.11 -20.90 -21.32
CA MET A 192 2.98 -19.83 -20.82
C MET A 192 2.74 -19.56 -19.35
N ARG A 193 3.80 -19.29 -18.59
CA ARG A 193 3.74 -18.93 -17.18
C ARG A 193 2.78 -17.75 -16.93
N GLY A 194 1.91 -17.90 -15.91
CA GLY A 194 1.01 -16.82 -15.47
C GLY A 194 -0.27 -16.70 -16.29
N THR A 195 -0.47 -17.56 -17.28
CA THR A 195 -1.74 -17.70 -18.00
C THR A 195 -2.67 -18.65 -17.23
N LYS A 196 -3.98 -18.51 -17.41
CA LYS A 196 -4.97 -19.26 -16.64
C LYS A 196 -5.72 -20.24 -17.52
N VAL A 197 -5.86 -21.49 -17.05
CA VAL A 197 -6.70 -22.50 -17.74
C VAL A 197 -8.17 -22.17 -17.51
N MET A 198 -8.86 -21.76 -18.56
CA MET A 198 -10.27 -21.40 -18.51
C MET A 198 -11.19 -22.62 -18.67
N GLU A 199 -10.75 -23.60 -19.44
CA GLU A 199 -11.52 -24.80 -19.72
C GLU A 199 -10.59 -25.97 -20.05
N GLY A 200 -10.99 -27.18 -19.70
CA GLY A 200 -10.26 -28.42 -20.00
C GLY A 200 -9.26 -28.81 -18.92
N HIS A 201 -8.53 -29.87 -19.19
CA HIS A 201 -7.46 -30.39 -18.34
C HIS A 201 -6.38 -31.06 -19.18
N GLY A 202 -5.17 -31.19 -18.64
CA GLY A 202 -4.07 -31.80 -19.36
C GLY A 202 -2.82 -32.03 -18.54
N VAL A 203 -1.79 -32.49 -19.23
CA VAL A 203 -0.45 -32.73 -18.70
C VAL A 203 0.54 -31.94 -19.53
N MET A 204 1.44 -31.22 -18.88
CA MET A 204 2.49 -30.45 -19.52
C MET A 204 3.86 -30.78 -18.97
N GLU A 205 4.88 -30.67 -19.81
CA GLU A 205 6.29 -30.74 -19.44
C GLU A 205 6.87 -29.34 -19.37
N ILE A 206 7.54 -29.01 -18.28
CA ILE A 206 8.17 -27.69 -18.07
C ILE A 206 9.41 -27.55 -18.93
N THR A 207 9.46 -26.49 -19.74
CA THR A 207 10.57 -26.19 -20.65
C THR A 207 11.43 -25.01 -20.23
N ALA A 208 10.83 -24.04 -19.48
CA ALA A 208 11.56 -22.89 -18.94
C ALA A 208 10.99 -22.47 -17.59
N VAL A 209 11.87 -21.99 -16.70
CA VAL A 209 11.53 -21.54 -15.33
C VAL A 209 12.08 -20.15 -15.05
N GLY A 210 11.47 -19.46 -14.11
CA GLY A 210 11.91 -18.15 -13.59
C GLY A 210 12.05 -17.09 -14.69
N ASP A 211 13.18 -16.40 -14.70
CA ASP A 211 13.46 -15.30 -15.64
C ASP A 211 13.58 -15.76 -17.11
N ARG A 212 13.73 -17.06 -17.34
CA ARG A 212 13.81 -17.62 -18.70
C ARG A 212 12.44 -17.83 -19.34
N THR A 213 11.36 -17.74 -18.58
CA THR A 213 9.99 -17.80 -19.12
C THR A 213 9.66 -16.52 -19.91
N GLU A 214 8.68 -16.57 -20.82
CA GLU A 214 8.24 -15.39 -21.56
C GLU A 214 7.75 -14.29 -20.61
N ASN A 215 6.98 -14.67 -19.59
CA ASN A 215 6.58 -13.74 -18.51
C ASN A 215 7.81 -13.18 -17.78
N GLY A 216 8.84 -14.00 -17.49
CA GLY A 216 10.09 -13.56 -16.88
C GLY A 216 10.86 -12.56 -17.74
N LYS A 217 10.88 -12.72 -19.06
CA LYS A 217 11.49 -11.75 -19.99
C LYS A 217 10.74 -10.42 -19.99
N VAL A 218 9.41 -10.46 -20.01
CA VAL A 218 8.56 -9.26 -19.90
C VAL A 218 8.77 -8.57 -18.55
N PHE A 219 8.81 -9.34 -17.47
CA PHE A 219 9.08 -8.84 -16.13
C PHE A 219 10.45 -8.16 -16.03
N THR A 220 11.50 -8.79 -16.57
CA THR A 220 12.84 -8.20 -16.59
C THR A 220 12.92 -6.94 -17.43
N ALA A 221 12.26 -6.92 -18.61
CA ALA A 221 12.17 -5.72 -19.45
C ALA A 221 11.33 -4.59 -18.81
N ALA A 222 10.32 -4.94 -18.01
CA ALA A 222 9.49 -3.98 -17.28
C ALA A 222 10.15 -3.43 -15.99
N GLN A 223 11.28 -4.01 -15.56
CA GLN A 223 12.09 -3.53 -14.41
C GLN A 223 12.88 -2.25 -14.70
N ILE A 224 12.72 -1.62 -15.87
CA ILE A 224 13.27 -0.29 -16.13
C ILE A 224 12.69 0.67 -15.08
N ASP A 225 13.61 1.20 -14.28
CA ASP A 225 13.51 2.08 -13.14
C ASP A 225 12.34 3.08 -13.23
N ASN A 226 11.18 2.68 -12.73
CA ASN A 226 10.06 3.57 -12.49
C ASN A 226 10.07 3.98 -10.99
N SER A 227 11.14 4.61 -10.55
CA SER A 227 11.14 5.37 -9.29
C SER A 227 10.25 6.60 -9.46
N VAL A 228 8.95 6.40 -9.54
CA VAL A 228 7.97 7.49 -9.50
C VAL A 228 8.12 8.14 -8.13
N LYS A 229 8.71 9.35 -8.10
CA LYS A 229 8.83 10.14 -6.87
C LYS A 229 7.45 10.38 -6.30
N THR A 230 7.25 9.98 -5.05
CA THR A 230 5.98 10.19 -4.37
C THR A 230 5.66 11.68 -4.19
N PRO A 231 4.40 12.06 -4.00
CA PRO A 231 4.04 13.43 -3.64
C PRO A 231 4.83 13.94 -2.43
N LEU A 232 5.02 13.09 -1.42
CA LEU A 232 5.81 13.41 -0.22
C LEU A 232 7.28 13.68 -0.56
N ASP A 233 7.93 12.84 -1.38
CA ASP A 233 9.33 13.05 -1.77
C ASP A 233 9.54 14.39 -2.47
N ARG A 234 8.61 14.78 -3.37
CA ARG A 234 8.65 16.09 -4.05
C ARG A 234 8.56 17.25 -3.07
N GLN A 235 7.65 17.14 -2.08
CA GLN A 235 7.44 18.14 -1.04
C GLN A 235 8.66 18.26 -0.12
N LEU A 236 9.28 17.14 0.25
CA LEU A 236 10.48 17.11 1.10
C LEU A 236 11.71 17.70 0.40
N VAL A 237 11.90 17.39 -0.89
CA VAL A 237 12.94 18.03 -1.71
C VAL A 237 12.70 19.54 -1.81
N GLY A 238 11.44 19.97 -1.96
CA GLY A 238 11.04 21.39 -1.95
C GLY A 238 11.40 22.07 -0.62
N LEU A 239 11.05 21.43 0.50
CA LEU A 239 11.35 21.90 1.85
C LEU A 239 12.88 22.02 2.07
N GLY A 240 13.64 20.99 1.71
CA GLY A 240 15.10 21.00 1.82
C GLY A 240 15.72 22.15 1.03
N LYS A 241 15.29 22.39 -0.21
CA LYS A 241 15.76 23.54 -1.03
C LYS A 241 15.40 24.88 -0.39
N MET A 242 14.23 25.02 0.21
CA MET A 242 13.82 26.25 0.91
C MET A 242 14.71 26.52 2.12
N ILE A 243 14.94 25.53 2.97
CA ILE A 243 15.79 25.62 4.16
C ILE A 243 17.23 25.97 3.74
N SER A 244 17.80 25.26 2.75
CA SER A 244 19.16 25.53 2.28
C SER A 244 19.32 26.96 1.76
N ARG A 245 18.36 27.47 0.97
CA ARG A 245 18.40 28.86 0.49
C ARG A 245 18.36 29.86 1.64
N ALA A 246 17.46 29.64 2.63
CA ALA A 246 17.36 30.51 3.80
C ALA A 246 18.69 30.51 4.58
N SER A 247 19.32 29.35 4.78
CA SER A 247 20.59 29.20 5.50
C SER A 247 21.73 29.93 4.80
N TYR A 248 21.83 29.81 3.48
CA TYR A 248 22.85 30.53 2.71
C TYR A 248 22.64 32.05 2.77
N CYS A 249 21.39 32.52 2.71
CA CYS A 249 21.11 33.96 2.85
C CYS A 249 21.50 34.49 4.24
N ILE A 250 21.19 33.73 5.32
CA ILE A 250 21.53 34.11 6.69
C ILE A 250 23.04 34.04 6.90
N ALA A 251 23.73 33.01 6.40
CA ALA A 251 25.17 32.89 6.46
C ALA A 251 25.88 34.08 5.74
N ALA A 252 25.43 34.44 4.55
CA ALA A 252 25.89 35.59 3.82
C ALA A 252 25.67 36.91 4.60
N LEU A 253 24.51 37.06 5.25
CA LEU A 253 24.17 38.22 6.08
C LEU A 253 25.17 38.34 7.28
N ILE A 254 25.49 37.20 7.94
CA ILE A 254 26.48 37.18 9.02
C ILE A 254 27.85 37.62 8.49
N VAL A 255 28.32 37.04 7.40
CA VAL A 255 29.63 37.34 6.85
C VAL A 255 29.74 38.83 6.47
N ILE A 256 28.78 39.34 5.70
CA ILE A 256 28.75 40.75 5.27
C ILE A 256 28.63 41.68 6.49
N GLY A 257 27.70 41.39 7.39
CA GLY A 257 27.42 42.22 8.56
C GLY A 257 28.60 42.32 9.51
N ARG A 258 29.27 41.18 9.83
CA ARG A 258 30.45 41.16 10.71
C ARG A 258 31.64 41.84 10.05
N ILE A 259 31.88 41.64 8.77
CA ILE A 259 32.94 42.36 8.04
C ILE A 259 32.66 43.86 8.07
N ALA A 260 31.41 44.29 7.83
CA ALA A 260 31.04 45.70 7.91
C ALA A 260 31.31 46.29 9.34
N MET A 261 30.93 45.54 10.40
CA MET A 261 31.19 45.93 11.78
C MET A 261 32.70 46.05 12.05
N PHE A 262 33.51 45.13 11.59
CA PHE A 262 34.98 45.18 11.76
C PHE A 262 35.59 46.44 11.10
N LEU A 263 35.19 46.71 9.86
CA LEU A 263 35.69 47.87 9.09
C LEU A 263 35.28 49.22 9.69
N THR A 264 34.21 49.27 10.52
CA THR A 264 33.74 50.49 11.17
C THR A 264 34.26 50.66 12.60
N SER A 265 34.72 49.61 13.27
CA SER A 265 34.99 49.59 14.72
C SER A 265 36.47 49.44 15.08
N VAL A 266 37.33 48.96 14.18
CA VAL A 266 38.74 48.63 14.47
C VAL A 266 39.68 49.27 13.43
N GLU A 267 40.84 49.77 13.86
CA GLU A 267 41.90 50.12 12.91
C GLU A 267 42.33 48.86 12.10
N PHE A 268 42.40 49.00 10.78
CA PHE A 268 42.63 47.86 9.90
C PHE A 268 44.05 47.33 10.04
N ASP A 269 44.17 46.09 10.55
CA ASP A 269 45.39 45.28 10.57
C ASP A 269 45.10 43.92 9.90
N TRP A 270 46.01 43.49 9.01
CA TRP A 270 45.84 42.24 8.25
C TRP A 270 45.79 41.00 9.13
N ILE A 271 46.51 40.92 10.23
CA ILE A 271 46.56 39.78 11.13
C ILE A 271 45.21 39.70 11.87
N THR A 272 44.80 40.82 12.47
CA THR A 272 43.52 40.95 13.20
C THR A 272 42.32 40.69 12.27
N PHE A 273 42.36 41.23 11.02
CA PHE A 273 41.33 40.98 10.03
C PHE A 273 41.24 39.50 9.64
N THR A 274 42.39 38.82 9.42
CA THR A 274 42.40 37.42 9.01
C THR A 274 41.78 36.54 10.09
N THR A 275 42.16 36.76 11.36
CA THR A 275 41.61 36.01 12.52
C THR A 275 40.10 36.24 12.65
N PHE A 276 39.68 37.51 12.59
CA PHE A 276 38.24 37.85 12.64
C PHE A 276 37.44 37.25 11.47
N PHE A 277 38.01 37.28 10.26
CA PHE A 277 37.40 36.69 9.08
C PHE A 277 37.25 35.18 9.20
N LEU A 278 38.26 34.46 9.66
CA LEU A 278 38.22 33.02 9.90
C LEU A 278 37.17 32.67 10.93
N GLN A 279 37.09 33.39 12.06
CA GLN A 279 36.05 33.21 13.06
C GLN A 279 34.65 33.46 12.48
N THR A 280 34.50 34.47 11.62
CA THR A 280 33.24 34.78 10.96
C THR A 280 32.81 33.66 10.01
N ILE A 281 33.76 33.10 9.25
CA ILE A 281 33.48 31.93 8.40
C ILE A 281 33.08 30.71 9.23
N MET A 282 33.74 30.48 10.39
CA MET A 282 33.36 29.38 11.30
C MET A 282 31.93 29.52 11.82
N ILE A 283 31.52 30.74 12.22
CA ILE A 283 30.12 30.98 12.63
C ILE A 283 29.13 30.74 11.47
N ALA A 284 29.49 31.17 10.25
CA ALA A 284 28.66 30.91 9.06
C ALA A 284 28.54 29.41 8.73
N VAL A 285 29.66 28.65 8.88
CA VAL A 285 29.67 27.18 8.74
C VAL A 285 28.81 26.54 9.81
N THR A 286 28.93 26.93 11.06
CA THR A 286 28.11 26.46 12.18
C THR A 286 26.62 26.67 11.87
N LEU A 287 26.24 27.87 11.41
CA LEU A 287 24.85 28.13 11.05
C LEU A 287 24.34 27.25 9.94
N ILE A 288 25.15 26.98 8.92
CA ILE A 288 24.75 26.08 7.81
C ILE A 288 24.55 24.65 8.34
N VAL A 289 25.45 24.16 9.20
CA VAL A 289 25.34 22.83 9.83
C VAL A 289 24.07 22.74 10.68
N VAL A 290 23.81 23.76 11.50
CA VAL A 290 22.62 23.85 12.38
C VAL A 290 21.33 23.82 11.60
N ALA A 291 21.26 24.44 10.43
CA ALA A 291 20.04 24.57 9.63
C ALA A 291 19.68 23.29 8.86
N VAL A 292 20.62 22.34 8.70
CA VAL A 292 20.37 21.11 7.92
C VAL A 292 19.54 20.12 8.72
N PRO A 293 18.34 19.72 8.23
CA PRO A 293 17.47 18.77 8.94
C PRO A 293 17.89 17.31 8.68
N GLU A 294 18.93 16.84 9.31
CA GLU A 294 19.53 15.51 9.09
C GLU A 294 18.57 14.36 9.47
N GLY A 295 17.70 14.56 10.45
CA GLY A 295 16.72 13.57 10.89
C GLY A 295 15.55 13.33 9.92
N LEU A 296 15.33 14.20 8.93
CA LEU A 296 14.13 14.19 8.08
C LEU A 296 14.02 12.94 7.18
N PRO A 297 15.03 12.55 6.39
CA PRO A 297 14.96 11.34 5.58
C PRO A 297 14.74 10.09 6.42
N MET A 298 15.36 10.06 7.60
CA MET A 298 15.25 8.94 8.55
C MET A 298 13.84 8.86 9.15
N ALA A 299 13.24 10.00 9.53
CA ALA A 299 11.87 10.06 10.04
C ALA A 299 10.87 9.48 9.05
N VAL A 300 11.02 9.79 7.76
CA VAL A 300 10.15 9.28 6.68
C VAL A 300 10.30 7.77 6.54
N THR A 301 11.53 7.27 6.42
CA THR A 301 11.80 5.83 6.26
C THR A 301 11.28 5.03 7.44
N LEU A 302 11.50 5.50 8.67
CA LEU A 302 10.97 4.85 9.88
C LEU A 302 9.45 4.88 9.94
N SER A 303 8.84 6.02 9.61
CA SER A 303 7.38 6.16 9.58
C SER A 303 6.76 5.20 8.57
N LEU A 304 7.34 5.05 7.38
CA LEU A 304 6.92 4.09 6.36
C LEU A 304 7.05 2.65 6.87
N ALA A 305 8.19 2.28 7.44
CA ALA A 305 8.42 0.94 7.98
C ALA A 305 7.45 0.56 9.11
N PHE A 306 7.20 1.48 10.05
CA PHE A 306 6.21 1.26 11.11
C PHE A 306 4.78 1.15 10.59
N SER A 307 4.41 2.00 9.63
CA SER A 307 3.09 1.95 9.02
C SER A 307 2.86 0.65 8.27
N MET A 308 3.84 0.19 7.49
CA MET A 308 3.79 -1.07 6.76
C MET A 308 3.53 -2.27 7.70
N ARG A 309 4.29 -2.38 8.81
CA ARG A 309 4.07 -3.43 9.82
C ARG A 309 2.66 -3.41 10.44
N ARG A 310 2.12 -2.22 10.63
CA ARG A 310 0.79 -2.05 11.22
C ARG A 310 -0.31 -2.29 10.19
N MET A 311 -0.11 -1.89 8.93
CA MET A 311 -1.01 -2.18 7.83
C MET A 311 -1.16 -3.69 7.62
N LEU A 312 -0.07 -4.46 7.75
CA LEU A 312 -0.13 -5.92 7.71
C LEU A 312 -1.04 -6.50 8.81
N LYS A 313 -0.99 -5.96 10.04
CA LYS A 313 -1.88 -6.38 11.14
C LYS A 313 -3.37 -6.06 10.88
N THR A 314 -3.66 -5.21 9.91
CA THR A 314 -5.01 -4.86 9.46
C THR A 314 -5.31 -5.41 8.07
N ASN A 315 -4.72 -6.55 7.73
CA ASN A 315 -4.91 -7.32 6.50
C ASN A 315 -4.48 -6.60 5.22
N ASN A 316 -3.56 -5.65 5.33
CA ASN A 316 -2.99 -4.93 4.18
C ASN A 316 -1.51 -5.29 4.03
N LEU A 317 -1.18 -6.18 3.11
CA LEU A 317 0.19 -6.54 2.77
C LEU A 317 0.75 -5.52 1.77
N VAL A 318 1.63 -4.67 2.25
CA VAL A 318 2.27 -3.65 1.42
C VAL A 318 3.43 -4.26 0.64
N ARG A 319 3.36 -4.21 -0.67
CA ARG A 319 4.38 -4.72 -1.60
C ARG A 319 5.37 -3.64 -2.04
N LYS A 320 4.94 -2.38 -2.08
CA LYS A 320 5.82 -1.22 -2.34
C LYS A 320 5.68 -0.18 -1.22
N MET A 321 6.79 0.18 -0.61
CA MET A 321 6.80 1.01 0.60
C MET A 321 6.11 2.38 0.42
N HIS A 322 6.27 3.01 -0.73
CA HIS A 322 5.68 4.30 -1.04
C HIS A 322 4.14 4.28 -1.13
N ALA A 323 3.55 3.11 -1.41
CA ALA A 323 2.10 2.97 -1.48
C ALA A 323 1.40 3.31 -0.15
N CYS A 324 2.09 3.10 1.00
CA CYS A 324 1.55 3.48 2.31
C CYS A 324 1.21 4.97 2.39
N GLU A 325 2.07 5.82 1.85
CA GLU A 325 1.90 7.27 1.85
C GLU A 325 0.88 7.71 0.81
N THR A 326 1.01 7.18 -0.40
CA THR A 326 0.15 7.53 -1.53
C THR A 326 -1.30 7.16 -1.27
N MET A 327 -1.54 6.04 -0.57
CA MET A 327 -2.89 5.62 -0.16
C MET A 327 -3.58 6.67 0.73
N GLY A 328 -2.82 7.37 1.58
CA GLY A 328 -3.34 8.47 2.40
C GLY A 328 -3.74 9.72 1.60
N ALA A 329 -3.21 9.88 0.38
CA ALA A 329 -3.52 10.99 -0.52
C ALA A 329 -4.61 10.64 -1.54
N THR A 330 -5.12 9.41 -1.56
CA THR A 330 -6.11 8.93 -2.52
C THR A 330 -7.36 9.80 -2.53
N THR A 331 -7.77 10.23 -3.72
CA THR A 331 -8.99 11.03 -3.97
C THR A 331 -10.08 10.21 -4.65
N VAL A 332 -9.69 9.19 -5.43
CA VAL A 332 -10.62 8.32 -6.16
C VAL A 332 -10.21 6.86 -5.97
N ILE A 333 -11.18 5.99 -5.68
CA ILE A 333 -11.02 4.54 -5.69
C ILE A 333 -11.86 3.97 -6.83
N CYS A 334 -11.21 3.38 -7.84
CA CYS A 334 -11.86 2.62 -8.89
C CYS A 334 -11.89 1.15 -8.47
N THR A 335 -13.07 0.60 -8.24
CA THR A 335 -13.23 -0.75 -7.72
C THR A 335 -13.87 -1.66 -8.74
N ASP A 336 -13.36 -2.90 -8.87
CA ASP A 336 -14.08 -3.95 -9.54
C ASP A 336 -15.25 -4.42 -8.65
N LYS A 337 -16.25 -5.02 -9.26
CA LYS A 337 -17.41 -5.60 -8.57
C LYS A 337 -17.06 -6.95 -7.95
N THR A 338 -16.63 -7.88 -8.81
CA THR A 338 -16.46 -9.30 -8.47
C THR A 338 -15.29 -9.49 -7.51
N GLY A 339 -15.47 -10.32 -6.48
CA GLY A 339 -14.41 -10.61 -5.50
C GLY A 339 -14.07 -9.45 -4.54
N THR A 340 -14.37 -8.20 -4.92
CA THR A 340 -14.10 -7.00 -4.10
C THR A 340 -15.35 -6.52 -3.37
N LEU A 341 -16.41 -6.15 -4.11
CA LEU A 341 -17.68 -5.69 -3.53
C LEU A 341 -18.59 -6.87 -3.20
N THR A 342 -18.48 -7.97 -3.96
CA THR A 342 -19.26 -9.18 -3.80
C THR A 342 -18.39 -10.33 -3.27
N GLN A 343 -19.03 -11.42 -2.86
CA GLN A 343 -18.37 -12.57 -2.26
C GLN A 343 -17.62 -13.44 -3.27
N ASN A 344 -17.80 -13.22 -4.58
CA ASN A 344 -17.35 -14.11 -5.67
C ASN A 344 -17.85 -15.55 -5.47
N ARG A 345 -19.05 -15.70 -4.94
CA ARG A 345 -19.69 -16.97 -4.64
C ARG A 345 -21.16 -16.90 -5.01
N MET A 346 -21.56 -17.61 -6.06
CA MET A 346 -22.95 -17.69 -6.45
C MET A 346 -23.77 -18.38 -5.36
N GLN A 347 -24.91 -17.80 -5.01
CA GLN A 347 -25.86 -18.32 -4.03
C GLN A 347 -27.29 -18.22 -4.57
N VAL A 348 -28.14 -19.19 -4.19
CA VAL A 348 -29.58 -19.12 -4.50
C VAL A 348 -30.18 -18.07 -3.57
N TYR A 349 -30.65 -16.99 -4.16
CA TYR A 349 -31.34 -15.93 -3.44
C TYR A 349 -32.76 -16.30 -3.08
N LYS A 350 -33.48 -16.83 -4.07
CA LYS A 350 -34.89 -17.24 -3.91
C LYS A 350 -35.29 -18.32 -4.92
N THR A 351 -36.20 -19.16 -4.53
CA THR A 351 -36.83 -20.15 -5.41
C THR A 351 -38.33 -19.98 -5.40
N ASP A 352 -38.94 -19.91 -6.57
CA ASP A 352 -40.41 -19.90 -6.75
C ASP A 352 -40.78 -21.16 -7.53
N PHE A 353 -41.14 -22.22 -6.80
CA PHE A 353 -41.64 -23.46 -7.35
C PHE A 353 -43.18 -23.45 -7.32
N PHE A 354 -43.82 -23.98 -8.35
CA PHE A 354 -45.25 -23.90 -8.59
C PHE A 354 -45.87 -25.28 -8.58
N GLY A 355 -47.19 -25.33 -8.31
CA GLY A 355 -47.94 -26.57 -8.25
C GLY A 355 -47.74 -27.37 -6.95
N ASN A 356 -48.43 -28.47 -6.82
CA ASN A 356 -48.32 -29.35 -5.66
C ASN A 356 -47.35 -30.51 -5.97
N ILE A 357 -46.10 -30.16 -6.33
CA ILE A 357 -45.08 -31.11 -6.77
C ILE A 357 -44.27 -31.55 -5.54
N PRO A 358 -43.99 -32.85 -5.37
CA PRO A 358 -43.16 -33.32 -4.26
C PRO A 358 -41.72 -32.75 -4.31
N ASP A 359 -41.19 -32.33 -3.17
CA ASP A 359 -39.86 -31.76 -3.05
C ASP A 359 -38.74 -32.67 -3.58
N ASN A 360 -38.91 -33.99 -3.50
CA ASN A 360 -37.92 -34.94 -4.01
C ASN A 360 -37.71 -34.83 -5.52
N VAL A 361 -38.74 -34.48 -6.30
CA VAL A 361 -38.64 -34.28 -7.75
C VAL A 361 -37.78 -33.04 -8.07
N ILE A 362 -37.94 -32.00 -7.27
CA ILE A 362 -37.13 -30.77 -7.40
C ILE A 362 -35.64 -31.06 -7.03
N TYR A 363 -35.42 -31.76 -5.90
CA TYR A 363 -34.12 -32.11 -5.43
C TYR A 363 -33.36 -33.04 -6.38
N GLU A 364 -34.02 -34.07 -6.88
CA GLU A 364 -33.49 -34.99 -7.91
C GLU A 364 -33.12 -34.21 -9.19
N GLY A 365 -34.03 -33.36 -9.68
CA GLY A 365 -33.78 -32.52 -10.87
C GLY A 365 -32.58 -31.58 -10.73
N ILE A 366 -32.34 -31.02 -9.54
CA ILE A 366 -31.20 -30.17 -9.28
C ILE A 366 -29.90 -31.01 -9.14
N ALA A 367 -29.93 -32.11 -8.37
CA ALA A 367 -28.77 -32.94 -8.08
C ALA A 367 -28.24 -33.70 -9.31
N LEU A 368 -29.16 -34.25 -10.13
CA LEU A 368 -28.83 -35.21 -11.19
C LEU A 368 -28.69 -34.53 -12.57
N ASN A 369 -29.33 -33.39 -12.79
CA ASN A 369 -29.17 -32.58 -14.00
C ASN A 369 -28.15 -31.47 -13.76
N SER A 370 -26.92 -31.83 -13.35
CA SER A 370 -25.85 -30.89 -13.00
C SER A 370 -24.50 -31.52 -13.21
N THR A 371 -23.59 -30.75 -13.82
CA THR A 371 -22.17 -31.11 -14.05
C THR A 371 -21.25 -30.68 -12.90
N ALA A 372 -21.70 -29.75 -12.05
CA ALA A 372 -20.93 -29.24 -10.92
C ALA A 372 -20.78 -30.31 -9.82
N GLN A 373 -19.71 -30.14 -9.03
CA GLN A 373 -19.41 -30.93 -7.85
C GLN A 373 -18.99 -29.99 -6.71
N LEU A 374 -19.17 -30.48 -5.47
CA LEU A 374 -18.67 -29.79 -4.29
C LEU A 374 -17.52 -30.60 -3.70
N ASP A 375 -16.41 -29.94 -3.47
CA ASP A 375 -15.24 -30.51 -2.79
C ASP A 375 -14.97 -29.79 -1.48
N LYS A 376 -14.42 -30.52 -0.51
CA LYS A 376 -14.08 -29.98 0.79
C LYS A 376 -12.56 -29.77 0.90
N ILE A 377 -12.11 -28.55 0.60
CA ILE A 377 -10.71 -28.15 0.70
C ILE A 377 -10.53 -27.34 2.01
N GLU A 378 -9.63 -27.76 2.89
CA GLU A 378 -9.34 -27.08 4.17
C GLU A 378 -10.58 -26.67 4.99
N ASP A 379 -11.55 -27.58 5.13
CA ASP A 379 -12.85 -27.36 5.80
C ASP A 379 -13.79 -26.34 5.10
N LYS A 380 -13.44 -25.81 3.92
CA LYS A 380 -14.32 -24.97 3.10
C LYS A 380 -14.90 -25.78 1.94
N LEU A 381 -16.22 -25.69 1.77
CA LEU A 381 -16.91 -26.23 0.57
C LEU A 381 -16.58 -25.35 -0.64
N THR A 382 -15.94 -25.95 -1.63
CA THR A 382 -15.58 -25.31 -2.90
C THR A 382 -16.36 -25.92 -4.03
N VAL A 383 -16.88 -25.10 -4.93
CA VAL A 383 -17.59 -25.54 -6.14
C VAL A 383 -16.57 -25.87 -7.23
N LEU A 384 -16.63 -27.09 -7.75
CA LEU A 384 -15.92 -27.50 -8.94
C LEU A 384 -16.89 -27.52 -10.13
N GLY A 385 -16.54 -26.88 -11.25
CA GLY A 385 -17.39 -26.75 -12.42
C GLY A 385 -18.21 -25.46 -12.44
N ASN A 386 -19.41 -25.50 -13.02
CA ASN A 386 -20.23 -24.28 -13.23
C ASN A 386 -20.68 -23.65 -11.90
N PRO A 387 -20.33 -22.38 -11.60
CA PRO A 387 -20.68 -21.74 -10.32
C PRO A 387 -22.20 -21.61 -10.08
N THR A 388 -22.99 -21.44 -11.14
CA THR A 388 -24.48 -21.35 -11.05
C THR A 388 -25.07 -22.67 -10.63
N GLU A 389 -24.56 -23.79 -11.15
CA GLU A 389 -24.96 -25.14 -10.75
C GLU A 389 -24.49 -25.48 -9.33
N GLY A 390 -23.24 -25.06 -9.00
CA GLY A 390 -22.71 -25.20 -7.66
C GLY A 390 -23.54 -24.49 -6.59
N ALA A 391 -24.11 -23.32 -6.92
CA ALA A 391 -25.03 -22.61 -6.02
C ALA A 391 -26.29 -23.43 -5.70
N LEU A 392 -26.81 -24.16 -6.68
CA LEU A 392 -27.96 -25.03 -6.48
C LEU A 392 -27.58 -26.26 -5.61
N LEU A 393 -26.42 -26.85 -5.79
CA LEU A 393 -25.94 -27.95 -4.94
C LEU A 393 -25.72 -27.50 -3.49
N LEU A 394 -25.18 -26.32 -3.25
CA LEU A 394 -25.06 -25.73 -1.93
C LEU A 394 -26.40 -25.48 -1.28
N TRP A 395 -27.39 -25.01 -2.06
CA TRP A 395 -28.77 -24.81 -1.64
C TRP A 395 -29.45 -26.14 -1.21
N LEU A 396 -29.12 -27.27 -1.86
CA LEU A 396 -29.57 -28.60 -1.44
C LEU A 396 -28.96 -28.98 -0.09
N LEU A 397 -27.66 -28.80 0.08
CA LEU A 397 -26.96 -29.11 1.35
C LEU A 397 -27.53 -28.30 2.52
N GLU A 398 -27.84 -27.03 2.33
CA GLU A 398 -28.44 -26.17 3.36
C GLU A 398 -29.84 -26.67 3.79
N ARG A 399 -30.54 -27.47 2.95
CA ARG A 399 -31.78 -28.13 3.25
C ARG A 399 -31.62 -29.56 3.79
N GLY A 400 -30.38 -29.96 4.04
CA GLY A 400 -30.07 -31.28 4.56
C GLY A 400 -30.17 -32.40 3.51
N VAL A 401 -30.14 -32.04 2.21
CA VAL A 401 -30.19 -33.03 1.11
C VAL A 401 -28.75 -33.30 0.63
N ASP A 402 -28.33 -34.55 0.78
CA ASP A 402 -27.02 -34.99 0.25
C ASP A 402 -27.18 -35.35 -1.24
N TYR A 403 -26.69 -34.44 -2.10
CA TYR A 403 -26.72 -34.63 -3.55
C TYR A 403 -25.85 -35.79 -4.02
N SER A 404 -24.76 -36.14 -3.27
CA SER A 404 -23.85 -37.24 -3.60
C SER A 404 -24.56 -38.58 -3.43
N ALA A 405 -25.29 -38.74 -2.32
CA ALA A 405 -26.13 -39.92 -2.08
C ALA A 405 -27.23 -40.09 -3.17
N LEU A 406 -27.81 -38.98 -3.66
CA LEU A 406 -28.76 -39.04 -4.78
C LEU A 406 -28.09 -39.48 -6.09
N ARG A 407 -26.84 -39.01 -6.35
CA ARG A 407 -26.08 -39.43 -7.54
C ARG A 407 -25.63 -40.90 -7.50
N GLU A 408 -25.35 -41.43 -6.33
CA GLU A 408 -25.02 -42.84 -6.14
C GLU A 408 -26.23 -43.74 -6.29
N LYS A 409 -27.39 -43.28 -5.81
CA LYS A 409 -28.65 -44.01 -5.83
C LYS A 409 -29.28 -44.08 -7.24
N CYS A 410 -29.20 -42.99 -8.01
CA CYS A 410 -29.87 -42.80 -9.27
C CYS A 410 -28.87 -42.79 -10.44
N LYS A 411 -29.25 -43.34 -11.59
CA LYS A 411 -28.41 -43.42 -12.79
C LYS A 411 -28.88 -42.44 -13.83
N VAL A 412 -27.98 -41.62 -14.36
CA VAL A 412 -28.21 -40.82 -15.56
C VAL A 412 -28.04 -41.70 -16.78
N ALA A 413 -29.14 -41.93 -17.51
CA ALA A 413 -29.17 -42.76 -18.69
C ALA A 413 -28.80 -42.03 -19.98
N GLU A 414 -29.30 -40.81 -20.18
CA GLU A 414 -29.02 -39.95 -21.32
C GLU A 414 -28.89 -38.50 -20.86
N GLU A 415 -28.08 -37.72 -21.56
CA GLU A 415 -27.83 -36.31 -21.22
C GLU A 415 -27.71 -35.45 -22.48
N ILE A 416 -28.32 -34.27 -22.44
CA ILE A 416 -28.07 -33.17 -23.39
C ILE A 416 -27.28 -32.08 -22.62
N PRO A 417 -26.00 -31.87 -22.89
CA PRO A 417 -25.24 -30.83 -22.22
C PRO A 417 -25.77 -29.44 -22.61
N PHE A 418 -25.54 -28.46 -21.72
CA PHE A 418 -25.90 -27.07 -21.99
C PHE A 418 -25.21 -26.54 -23.25
N SER A 419 -25.95 -25.81 -24.10
CA SER A 419 -25.34 -25.00 -25.16
C SER A 419 -25.95 -23.60 -25.19
N THR A 420 -25.16 -22.63 -25.62
CA THR A 420 -25.57 -21.23 -25.77
C THR A 420 -26.66 -21.02 -26.82
N GLU A 421 -26.76 -21.92 -27.78
CA GLU A 421 -27.81 -21.90 -28.82
C GLU A 421 -29.15 -22.40 -28.27
N ARG A 422 -29.17 -23.56 -27.58
CA ARG A 422 -30.36 -24.17 -27.01
C ARG A 422 -30.81 -23.48 -25.72
N LYS A 423 -29.86 -22.97 -24.95
CA LYS A 423 -30.08 -22.33 -23.63
C LYS A 423 -30.74 -23.23 -22.59
N TYR A 424 -30.65 -24.54 -22.74
CA TYR A 424 -31.06 -25.53 -21.76
C TYR A 424 -30.14 -26.75 -21.73
N MET A 425 -30.20 -27.47 -20.62
CA MET A 425 -29.60 -28.78 -20.36
C MET A 425 -30.74 -29.75 -19.99
N ALA A 426 -30.61 -31.01 -20.36
CA ALA A 426 -31.59 -32.03 -19.99
C ALA A 426 -30.89 -33.35 -19.65
N SER A 427 -31.43 -34.07 -18.65
CA SER A 427 -30.92 -35.40 -18.27
C SER A 427 -32.07 -36.36 -18.05
N VAL A 428 -31.98 -37.57 -18.61
CA VAL A 428 -32.86 -38.67 -18.35
C VAL A 428 -32.29 -39.50 -17.22
N VAL A 429 -33.05 -39.62 -16.15
CA VAL A 429 -32.61 -40.26 -14.92
C VAL A 429 -33.48 -41.46 -14.59
N GLU A 430 -32.84 -42.56 -14.23
CA GLU A 430 -33.45 -43.75 -13.66
C GLU A 430 -33.22 -43.80 -12.15
N CYS A 431 -34.32 -43.74 -11.38
CA CYS A 431 -34.30 -43.77 -9.93
C CYS A 431 -35.48 -44.57 -9.38
N ASP A 432 -35.19 -45.56 -8.53
CA ASP A 432 -36.20 -46.45 -7.92
C ASP A 432 -37.16 -47.06 -8.94
N GLY A 433 -36.67 -47.43 -10.12
CA GLY A 433 -37.47 -48.03 -11.20
C GLY A 433 -38.34 -47.02 -11.97
N ARG A 434 -38.25 -45.74 -11.71
CA ARG A 434 -38.91 -44.66 -12.45
C ARG A 434 -37.89 -43.99 -13.36
N LYS A 435 -38.34 -43.69 -14.59
CA LYS A 435 -37.55 -42.96 -15.58
C LYS A 435 -38.10 -41.53 -15.70
N THR A 436 -37.26 -40.53 -15.44
CA THR A 436 -37.71 -39.11 -15.41
C THR A 436 -36.78 -38.27 -16.25
N LEU A 437 -37.33 -37.42 -17.09
CA LEU A 437 -36.59 -36.39 -17.80
C LEU A 437 -36.62 -35.11 -16.97
N TYR A 438 -35.45 -34.57 -16.66
CA TYR A 438 -35.29 -33.27 -16.04
C TYR A 438 -34.71 -32.29 -17.05
N VAL A 439 -35.26 -31.08 -17.09
CA VAL A 439 -34.82 -29.99 -17.95
C VAL A 439 -34.54 -28.76 -17.10
N LYS A 440 -33.37 -28.10 -17.30
CA LYS A 440 -33.08 -26.80 -16.71
C LYS A 440 -32.47 -25.86 -17.75
N GLY A 441 -32.78 -24.59 -17.66
CA GLY A 441 -32.26 -23.60 -18.62
C GLY A 441 -32.84 -22.20 -18.43
N ALA A 442 -32.77 -21.41 -19.49
CA ALA A 442 -33.39 -20.09 -19.50
C ALA A 442 -34.91 -20.23 -19.25
N PRO A 443 -35.45 -19.55 -18.22
CA PRO A 443 -36.85 -19.78 -17.80
C PRO A 443 -37.85 -19.57 -18.91
N GLU A 444 -37.65 -18.59 -19.77
CA GLU A 444 -38.52 -18.30 -20.93
C GLU A 444 -38.55 -19.46 -21.93
N ILE A 445 -37.40 -20.14 -22.13
CA ILE A 445 -37.30 -21.30 -23.03
C ILE A 445 -37.97 -22.53 -22.37
N VAL A 446 -37.57 -22.83 -21.13
CA VAL A 446 -38.10 -23.99 -20.39
C VAL A 446 -39.61 -23.87 -20.21
N TYR A 447 -40.13 -22.70 -19.85
CA TYR A 447 -41.56 -22.43 -19.73
C TYR A 447 -42.26 -22.61 -21.08
N GLY A 448 -41.65 -22.16 -22.20
CA GLY A 448 -42.16 -22.34 -23.56
C GLY A 448 -42.32 -23.84 -23.97
N MET A 449 -41.39 -24.70 -23.50
CA MET A 449 -41.41 -26.14 -23.79
C MET A 449 -42.44 -26.91 -22.99
N CYS A 450 -42.94 -26.39 -21.86
CA CYS A 450 -43.88 -27.09 -20.98
C CYS A 450 -45.31 -26.99 -21.51
N GLN A 451 -46.04 -28.08 -21.46
CA GLN A 451 -47.49 -28.12 -21.72
C GLN A 451 -48.29 -27.87 -20.43
N ASP A 452 -47.87 -28.49 -19.33
CA ASP A 452 -48.40 -28.15 -18.01
C ASP A 452 -47.64 -26.99 -17.38
N LYS A 453 -48.30 -25.91 -17.11
CA LYS A 453 -47.72 -24.67 -16.53
C LYS A 453 -47.84 -24.64 -15.01
N SER A 454 -48.19 -25.74 -14.36
CA SER A 454 -48.36 -25.83 -12.88
C SER A 454 -49.24 -24.69 -12.32
N GLY A 455 -50.25 -24.29 -13.06
CA GLY A 455 -51.20 -23.25 -12.65
C GLY A 455 -50.69 -21.80 -12.79
N THR A 456 -49.55 -21.57 -13.46
CA THR A 456 -48.99 -20.25 -13.69
C THR A 456 -49.34 -19.68 -15.07
N THR A 457 -49.45 -18.37 -15.17
CA THR A 457 -49.58 -17.68 -16.45
C THR A 457 -48.24 -17.12 -16.95
N LYS A 458 -48.15 -16.90 -18.26
CA LYS A 458 -46.94 -16.32 -18.85
C LYS A 458 -46.65 -14.95 -18.26
N GLU A 459 -47.65 -14.13 -18.03
CA GLU A 459 -47.53 -12.77 -17.47
C GLU A 459 -46.95 -12.80 -16.05
N GLN A 460 -47.34 -13.81 -15.23
CA GLN A 460 -46.77 -13.98 -13.88
C GLN A 460 -45.29 -14.36 -13.93
N VAL A 461 -44.90 -15.24 -14.82
CA VAL A 461 -43.52 -15.66 -15.01
C VAL A 461 -42.70 -14.49 -15.53
N ASP A 462 -43.20 -13.77 -16.54
CA ASP A 462 -42.51 -12.60 -17.12
C ASP A 462 -42.32 -11.48 -16.08
N LEU A 463 -43.29 -11.24 -15.20
CA LEU A 463 -43.20 -10.27 -14.11
C LEU A 463 -42.16 -10.68 -13.07
N LEU A 464 -42.10 -11.97 -12.68
CA LEU A 464 -41.09 -12.52 -11.79
C LEU A 464 -39.68 -12.39 -12.37
N LEU A 465 -39.53 -12.74 -13.66
CA LEU A 465 -38.24 -12.63 -14.36
C LEU A 465 -37.80 -11.19 -14.44
N ALA A 466 -38.69 -10.26 -14.79
CA ALA A 466 -38.36 -8.84 -14.82
C ALA A 466 -37.89 -8.33 -13.44
N ASN A 467 -38.56 -8.78 -12.36
CA ASN A 467 -38.17 -8.40 -11.00
C ASN A 467 -36.77 -8.93 -10.66
N TYR A 468 -36.46 -10.19 -10.95
CA TYR A 468 -35.14 -10.76 -10.70
C TYR A 468 -34.03 -10.16 -11.59
N GLN A 469 -34.34 -9.92 -12.85
CA GLN A 469 -33.41 -9.28 -13.80
C GLN A 469 -33.08 -7.83 -13.40
N ASN A 470 -34.11 -7.10 -12.92
CA ASN A 470 -33.90 -5.73 -12.38
C ASN A 470 -33.02 -5.72 -11.11
N GLN A 471 -32.99 -6.81 -10.34
CA GLN A 471 -32.11 -7.03 -9.21
C GLN A 471 -30.78 -7.73 -9.58
N ALA A 472 -30.49 -7.80 -10.89
CA ALA A 472 -29.24 -8.34 -11.42
C ALA A 472 -29.00 -9.83 -11.11
N MET A 473 -30.08 -10.60 -10.92
CA MET A 473 -29.97 -12.01 -10.61
C MET A 473 -29.97 -12.85 -11.90
N ARG A 474 -29.24 -13.95 -11.87
CA ARG A 474 -29.35 -15.00 -12.88
C ARG A 474 -30.52 -15.87 -12.54
N THR A 475 -31.32 -16.21 -13.54
CA THR A 475 -32.52 -17.03 -13.36
C THR A 475 -32.37 -18.36 -14.10
N LEU A 476 -32.76 -19.46 -13.46
CA LEU A 476 -32.87 -20.78 -14.06
C LEU A 476 -34.27 -21.31 -13.89
N GLY A 477 -34.91 -21.75 -15.01
CA GLY A 477 -36.16 -22.44 -15.01
C GLY A 477 -35.95 -23.96 -14.96
N PHE A 478 -36.89 -24.66 -14.36
CA PHE A 478 -36.86 -26.11 -14.19
C PHE A 478 -38.15 -26.70 -14.68
N ALA A 479 -38.05 -27.90 -15.33
CA ALA A 479 -39.17 -28.70 -15.75
C ALA A 479 -38.82 -30.19 -15.61
N TYR A 480 -39.85 -31.03 -15.53
CA TYR A 480 -39.70 -32.47 -15.50
C TYR A 480 -40.83 -33.19 -16.28
N LYS A 481 -40.59 -34.46 -16.57
CA LYS A 481 -41.60 -35.39 -17.09
C LYS A 481 -41.24 -36.82 -16.70
N GLU A 482 -42.20 -37.57 -16.16
CA GLU A 482 -42.11 -39.00 -16.00
C GLU A 482 -42.28 -39.69 -17.36
N ILE A 483 -41.46 -40.71 -17.66
CA ILE A 483 -41.32 -41.33 -18.96
C ILE A 483 -41.75 -42.78 -18.84
N GLU A 484 -42.58 -43.26 -19.79
CA GLU A 484 -42.87 -44.69 -19.94
C GLU A 484 -41.69 -45.43 -20.63
N ASP A 485 -41.39 -46.64 -20.20
CA ASP A 485 -40.18 -47.40 -20.49
C ASP A 485 -39.80 -47.59 -21.97
N SER A 486 -40.69 -47.35 -22.93
CA SER A 486 -40.49 -47.60 -24.37
C SER A 486 -40.21 -46.37 -25.23
N SER A 487 -40.14 -45.17 -24.64
CA SER A 487 -40.01 -43.92 -25.37
C SER A 487 -38.53 -43.51 -25.63
N GLN A 488 -38.15 -43.26 -26.87
CA GLN A 488 -36.91 -42.62 -27.23
C GLN A 488 -37.02 -41.13 -26.89
N VAL A 489 -36.28 -40.65 -25.88
CA VAL A 489 -36.48 -39.34 -25.28
C VAL A 489 -35.59 -38.28 -25.94
N ILE A 490 -34.36 -38.65 -26.25
CA ILE A 490 -33.38 -37.77 -26.88
C ILE A 490 -33.07 -38.29 -28.28
N VAL A 491 -33.28 -37.46 -29.30
CA VAL A 491 -32.94 -37.74 -30.70
C VAL A 491 -32.17 -36.53 -31.23
N ASP A 492 -31.03 -36.76 -31.83
CA ASP A 492 -30.17 -35.70 -32.42
C ASP A 492 -29.90 -34.52 -31.47
N ASN A 493 -29.59 -34.81 -30.21
CA ASN A 493 -29.36 -33.79 -29.17
C ASN A 493 -30.56 -32.84 -28.94
N THR A 494 -31.78 -33.29 -29.22
CA THR A 494 -33.05 -32.57 -28.94
C THR A 494 -34.01 -33.44 -28.18
N ILE A 495 -34.89 -32.83 -27.37
CA ILE A 495 -35.95 -33.52 -26.66
C ILE A 495 -37.08 -33.87 -27.66
N SER A 496 -37.36 -35.18 -27.86
CA SER A 496 -38.32 -35.65 -28.85
C SER A 496 -39.74 -35.84 -28.28
N ILE A 497 -39.90 -35.69 -26.95
CA ILE A 497 -41.19 -35.93 -26.25
C ILE A 497 -41.79 -34.60 -25.74
N GLY A 498 -43.15 -34.50 -25.84
CA GLY A 498 -43.91 -33.41 -25.22
C GLY A 498 -44.44 -33.80 -23.83
N GLY A 499 -45.20 -32.90 -23.19
CA GLY A 499 -45.83 -33.13 -21.89
C GLY A 499 -44.96 -32.80 -20.70
N LEU A 500 -43.99 -31.85 -20.88
CA LEU A 500 -43.18 -31.31 -19.78
C LEU A 500 -44.06 -30.51 -18.82
N VAL A 501 -43.81 -30.67 -17.51
CA VAL A 501 -44.41 -29.91 -16.41
C VAL A 501 -43.42 -28.88 -15.90
N PHE A 502 -43.82 -27.62 -15.82
CA PHE A 502 -43.01 -26.54 -15.31
C PHE A 502 -42.91 -26.60 -13.79
N LEU A 503 -41.72 -26.72 -13.26
CA LEU A 503 -41.46 -26.77 -11.81
C LEU A 503 -41.36 -25.37 -11.18
N GLY A 504 -40.66 -24.46 -11.83
CA GLY A 504 -40.47 -23.11 -11.28
C GLY A 504 -39.16 -22.49 -11.69
N ILE A 505 -38.76 -21.45 -10.93
CA ILE A 505 -37.60 -20.61 -11.19
C ILE A 505 -36.73 -20.50 -9.94
N ALA A 506 -35.42 -20.63 -10.10
CA ALA A 506 -34.43 -20.24 -9.08
C ALA A 506 -33.74 -18.95 -9.52
N ALA A 507 -33.68 -17.97 -8.63
CA ALA A 507 -32.91 -16.73 -8.77
C ALA A 507 -31.58 -16.86 -8.01
N ILE A 508 -30.48 -16.61 -8.70
CA ILE A 508 -29.11 -16.85 -8.23
C ILE A 508 -28.33 -15.57 -8.41
N SER A 509 -27.61 -15.16 -7.36
CA SER A 509 -26.77 -13.95 -7.39
C SER A 509 -25.48 -14.19 -6.64
N ASP A 510 -24.49 -13.33 -6.92
CA ASP A 510 -23.29 -13.16 -6.12
C ASP A 510 -23.55 -12.00 -5.13
N PRO A 511 -23.79 -12.26 -3.84
CA PRO A 511 -24.24 -11.25 -2.91
C PRO A 511 -23.14 -10.25 -2.57
N VAL A 512 -23.54 -9.00 -2.32
CA VAL A 512 -22.67 -7.97 -1.76
C VAL A 512 -22.19 -8.41 -0.37
N ARG A 513 -20.92 -8.19 -0.05
CA ARG A 513 -20.37 -8.45 1.29
C ARG A 513 -21.04 -7.55 2.32
N ALA A 514 -21.36 -8.07 3.49
CA ALA A 514 -22.10 -7.35 4.53
C ALA A 514 -21.41 -6.08 5.05
N ASP A 515 -20.07 -6.03 4.99
CA ASP A 515 -19.25 -4.92 5.46
C ASP A 515 -19.08 -3.80 4.43
N VAL A 516 -19.33 -4.05 3.15
CA VAL A 516 -19.05 -3.12 2.04
C VAL A 516 -19.91 -1.85 2.09
N PRO A 517 -21.24 -1.87 2.35
CA PRO A 517 -22.01 -0.63 2.35
C PRO A 517 -21.49 0.39 3.38
N ALA A 518 -21.20 -0.05 4.60
CA ALA A 518 -20.65 0.79 5.66
C ALA A 518 -19.25 1.29 5.32
N ALA A 519 -18.40 0.43 4.74
CA ALA A 519 -17.03 0.78 4.37
C ALA A 519 -16.99 1.79 3.20
N VAL A 520 -17.88 1.66 2.20
CA VAL A 520 -18.01 2.62 1.10
C VAL A 520 -18.48 3.98 1.64
N GLU A 521 -19.43 3.98 2.56
CA GLU A 521 -19.91 5.21 3.21
C GLU A 521 -18.81 5.91 4.01
N GLU A 522 -18.02 5.16 4.80
CA GLU A 522 -16.87 5.68 5.54
C GLU A 522 -15.84 6.34 4.61
N VAL A 523 -15.49 5.67 3.50
CA VAL A 523 -14.55 6.19 2.51
C VAL A 523 -15.09 7.44 1.81
N ARG A 524 -16.39 7.49 1.48
CA ARG A 524 -17.03 8.67 0.90
C ARG A 524 -17.09 9.84 1.89
N ASN A 525 -17.40 9.58 3.16
CA ASN A 525 -17.36 10.60 4.23
C ASN A 525 -15.94 11.15 4.43
N ALA A 526 -14.93 10.33 4.16
CA ALA A 526 -13.53 10.76 4.11
C ALA A 526 -13.17 11.61 2.87
N GLY A 527 -14.15 11.96 2.02
CA GLY A 527 -14.01 12.81 0.84
C GLY A 527 -13.40 12.09 -0.37
N ILE A 528 -13.44 10.76 -0.40
CA ILE A 528 -12.91 9.94 -1.50
C ILE A 528 -14.08 9.53 -2.40
N THR A 529 -13.94 9.73 -3.70
CA THR A 529 -14.91 9.28 -4.71
C THR A 529 -14.71 7.80 -5.00
N VAL A 530 -15.78 7.00 -4.92
CA VAL A 530 -15.75 5.59 -5.32
C VAL A 530 -16.40 5.47 -6.70
N LYS A 531 -15.78 4.68 -7.60
CA LYS A 531 -16.29 4.36 -8.93
C LYS A 531 -16.27 2.85 -9.13
N ILE A 532 -17.35 2.31 -9.73
CA ILE A 532 -17.46 0.89 -10.10
C ILE A 532 -17.03 0.72 -11.55
N VAL A 533 -16.16 -0.23 -11.83
CA VAL A 533 -15.72 -0.57 -13.18
C VAL A 533 -15.78 -2.09 -13.34
N THR A 534 -16.76 -2.57 -14.09
CA THR A 534 -17.07 -4.00 -14.16
C THR A 534 -17.37 -4.47 -15.58
N GLY A 535 -17.10 -5.74 -15.88
CA GLY A 535 -17.52 -6.41 -17.11
C GLY A 535 -19.03 -6.72 -17.15
N ASP A 536 -19.76 -6.55 -16.04
CA ASP A 536 -21.19 -6.85 -15.95
C ASP A 536 -22.06 -5.86 -16.74
N THR A 537 -23.33 -6.23 -16.88
CA THR A 537 -24.33 -5.38 -17.54
C THR A 537 -24.63 -4.11 -16.73
N PRO A 538 -25.10 -3.03 -17.39
CA PRO A 538 -25.47 -1.79 -16.69
C PRO A 538 -26.51 -2.00 -15.58
N GLY A 539 -27.46 -2.91 -15.79
CA GLY A 539 -28.49 -3.24 -14.79
C GLY A 539 -27.89 -3.85 -13.52
N THR A 540 -26.99 -4.83 -13.68
CA THR A 540 -26.28 -5.48 -12.58
C THR A 540 -25.41 -4.48 -11.81
N ALA A 541 -24.63 -3.68 -12.53
CA ALA A 541 -23.74 -2.70 -11.94
C ALA A 541 -24.49 -1.60 -11.17
N LYS A 542 -25.63 -1.16 -11.71
CA LYS A 542 -26.52 -0.19 -11.08
C LYS A 542 -27.13 -0.72 -9.78
N GLU A 543 -27.60 -1.98 -9.80
CA GLU A 543 -28.20 -2.61 -8.62
C GLU A 543 -27.16 -2.78 -7.49
N ILE A 544 -25.96 -3.24 -7.79
CA ILE A 544 -24.87 -3.29 -6.82
C ILE A 544 -24.55 -1.87 -6.29
N GLY A 545 -24.53 -0.88 -7.18
CA GLY A 545 -24.38 0.52 -6.78
C GLY A 545 -25.43 1.00 -5.77
N ARG A 546 -26.70 0.56 -5.92
CA ARG A 546 -27.79 0.84 -4.95
C ARG A 546 -27.53 0.17 -3.61
N GLN A 547 -27.18 -1.12 -3.62
CA GLN A 547 -26.95 -1.90 -2.40
C GLN A 547 -25.80 -1.37 -1.56
N ILE A 548 -24.80 -0.73 -2.17
CA ILE A 548 -23.66 -0.12 -1.48
C ILE A 548 -23.83 1.40 -1.28
N ASN A 549 -25.00 1.96 -1.48
CA ASN A 549 -25.31 3.40 -1.34
C ASN A 549 -24.48 4.33 -2.26
N LEU A 550 -23.92 3.80 -3.36
CA LEU A 550 -23.20 4.59 -4.35
C LEU A 550 -24.14 5.21 -5.39
N TRP A 551 -25.18 4.47 -5.78
CA TRP A 551 -26.19 4.90 -6.74
C TRP A 551 -27.49 5.28 -6.02
N ASN A 552 -28.05 6.45 -6.38
CA ASN A 552 -29.35 6.91 -5.88
C ASN A 552 -30.22 7.36 -7.07
N ASP A 553 -31.31 6.65 -7.32
CA ASP A 553 -32.22 6.91 -8.44
C ASP A 553 -32.87 8.32 -8.40
N ALA A 554 -32.88 8.99 -7.24
CA ALA A 554 -33.40 10.35 -7.12
C ALA A 554 -32.43 11.43 -7.58
N THR A 555 -31.12 11.17 -7.52
CA THR A 555 -30.06 12.15 -7.82
C THR A 555 -29.20 11.78 -9.02
N ASP A 556 -29.12 10.51 -9.37
CA ASP A 556 -28.25 10.01 -10.44
C ASP A 556 -29.04 9.75 -11.73
N SER A 557 -28.41 10.04 -12.84
CA SER A 557 -28.97 9.93 -14.19
C SER A 557 -28.15 8.97 -15.06
N GLN A 558 -28.57 8.82 -16.31
CA GLN A 558 -27.78 8.07 -17.31
C GLN A 558 -26.38 8.64 -17.56
N ASP A 559 -26.14 9.91 -17.24
CA ASP A 559 -24.81 10.50 -17.38
C ASP A 559 -23.79 9.96 -16.37
N ASN A 560 -24.26 9.38 -15.26
CA ASN A 560 -23.42 8.81 -14.22
C ASN A 560 -23.05 7.33 -14.47
N ILE A 561 -23.62 6.69 -15.50
CA ILE A 561 -23.30 5.33 -15.94
C ILE A 561 -23.02 5.31 -17.44
N ILE A 562 -22.00 4.55 -17.84
CA ILE A 562 -21.59 4.42 -19.22
C ILE A 562 -21.18 2.98 -19.51
N THR A 563 -21.36 2.53 -20.75
CA THR A 563 -20.84 1.23 -21.18
C THR A 563 -19.42 1.36 -21.71
N GLY A 564 -18.63 0.25 -21.67
CA GLY A 564 -17.26 0.25 -22.18
C GLY A 564 -17.17 0.69 -23.65
N THR A 565 -18.13 0.30 -24.50
CA THR A 565 -18.18 0.71 -25.91
C THR A 565 -18.40 2.22 -26.06
N GLU A 566 -19.32 2.80 -25.30
CA GLU A 566 -19.55 4.25 -25.28
C GLU A 566 -18.36 5.00 -24.72
N PHE A 567 -17.72 4.45 -23.66
CA PHE A 567 -16.54 5.02 -23.03
C PHE A 567 -15.32 5.06 -23.97
N GLU A 568 -15.12 4.02 -24.78
CA GLU A 568 -14.09 3.96 -25.82
C GLU A 568 -14.33 4.99 -26.91
N ALA A 569 -15.59 5.20 -27.31
CA ALA A 569 -15.97 6.14 -28.36
C ALA A 569 -15.78 7.62 -27.97
N LEU A 570 -15.64 7.94 -26.67
CA LEU A 570 -15.35 9.31 -26.22
C LEU A 570 -13.94 9.75 -26.67
N ASN A 571 -13.86 10.93 -27.26
CA ASN A 571 -12.57 11.57 -27.46
C ASN A 571 -11.98 12.05 -26.12
N ASP A 572 -10.67 12.32 -26.06
CA ASP A 572 -9.98 12.64 -24.81
C ASP A 572 -10.51 13.93 -24.15
N LYS A 573 -10.96 14.90 -24.94
CA LYS A 573 -11.51 16.15 -24.42
C LYS A 573 -12.86 15.94 -23.72
N ASP A 574 -13.75 15.19 -24.34
CA ASP A 574 -15.07 14.87 -23.78
C ASP A 574 -14.92 13.93 -22.57
N LEU A 575 -13.97 12.99 -22.63
CA LEU A 575 -13.63 12.12 -21.53
C LEU A 575 -13.22 12.92 -20.29
N LEU A 576 -12.28 13.86 -20.41
CA LEU A 576 -11.82 14.68 -19.30
C LEU A 576 -12.92 15.54 -18.67
N GLN A 577 -13.93 15.95 -19.46
CA GLN A 577 -15.08 16.69 -18.94
C GLN A 577 -16.05 15.81 -18.15
N ARG A 578 -16.29 14.57 -18.61
CA ARG A 578 -17.31 13.68 -18.04
C ARG A 578 -16.78 12.72 -16.97
N VAL A 579 -15.47 12.40 -16.97
CA VAL A 579 -14.90 11.33 -16.16
C VAL A 579 -15.11 11.51 -14.65
N ARG A 580 -15.25 12.76 -14.17
CA ARG A 580 -15.54 13.01 -12.75
C ARG A 580 -16.96 12.60 -12.38
N ASP A 581 -17.93 12.80 -13.26
CA ASP A 581 -19.34 12.55 -13.00
C ASP A 581 -19.74 11.07 -13.20
N ILE A 582 -18.97 10.33 -14.01
CA ILE A 582 -19.18 8.89 -14.23
C ILE A 582 -18.92 8.15 -12.91
N LYS A 583 -19.93 7.46 -12.37
CA LYS A 583 -19.86 6.60 -11.19
C LYS A 583 -19.64 5.15 -11.53
N ILE A 584 -20.21 4.69 -12.66
CA ILE A 584 -20.23 3.29 -13.07
C ILE A 584 -19.81 3.16 -14.54
N ILE A 585 -18.84 2.28 -14.81
CA ILE A 585 -18.52 1.81 -16.15
C ILE A 585 -18.90 0.32 -16.21
N ALA A 586 -19.93 0.00 -17.02
CA ALA A 586 -20.43 -1.35 -17.20
C ALA A 586 -19.89 -1.95 -18.51
N ARG A 587 -19.77 -3.28 -18.60
CA ARG A 587 -19.14 -3.97 -19.74
C ARG A 587 -17.76 -3.41 -20.10
N ALA A 588 -17.01 -3.02 -19.07
CA ALA A 588 -15.68 -2.47 -19.21
C ALA A 588 -14.68 -3.56 -19.63
N ARG A 589 -13.81 -3.22 -20.58
CA ARG A 589 -12.65 -4.03 -20.97
C ARG A 589 -11.42 -3.62 -20.14
N PRO A 590 -10.36 -4.41 -20.10
CA PRO A 590 -9.14 -4.10 -19.38
C PRO A 590 -8.54 -2.73 -19.72
N MET A 591 -8.54 -2.37 -21.01
CA MET A 591 -8.02 -1.08 -21.48
C MET A 591 -8.91 0.10 -21.09
N ASP A 592 -10.23 -0.09 -20.95
CA ASP A 592 -11.14 0.96 -20.48
C ASP A 592 -10.85 1.31 -19.01
N LYS A 593 -10.53 0.28 -18.18
CA LYS A 593 -10.09 0.47 -16.78
C LYS A 593 -8.80 1.32 -16.72
N LYS A 594 -7.81 1.00 -17.54
CA LYS A 594 -6.55 1.75 -17.63
C LYS A 594 -6.78 3.20 -18.09
N ARG A 595 -7.55 3.40 -19.16
CA ARG A 595 -7.87 4.73 -19.71
C ARG A 595 -8.60 5.63 -18.70
N LEU A 596 -9.52 5.05 -17.91
CA LEU A 596 -10.17 5.76 -16.80
C LEU A 596 -9.14 6.29 -15.78
N VAL A 597 -8.20 5.44 -15.38
CA VAL A 597 -7.15 5.82 -14.44
C VAL A 597 -6.31 6.96 -14.99
N GLU A 598 -5.83 6.85 -16.23
CA GLU A 598 -4.99 7.87 -16.88
C GLU A 598 -5.72 9.21 -17.04
N ALA A 599 -7.03 9.17 -17.37
CA ALA A 599 -7.86 10.37 -17.47
C ALA A 599 -8.03 11.08 -16.13
N LEU A 600 -8.30 10.33 -15.05
CA LEU A 600 -8.40 10.88 -13.70
C LEU A 600 -7.06 11.47 -13.21
N GLN A 601 -5.96 10.80 -13.50
CA GLN A 601 -4.60 11.28 -13.17
C GLN A 601 -4.27 12.59 -13.90
N THR A 602 -4.69 12.73 -15.16
CA THR A 602 -4.53 13.97 -15.94
C THR A 602 -5.26 15.15 -15.29
N LEU A 603 -6.37 14.90 -14.62
CA LEU A 603 -7.12 15.90 -13.84
C LEU A 603 -6.50 16.18 -12.45
N GLY A 604 -5.38 15.56 -12.11
CA GLY A 604 -4.68 15.73 -10.83
C GLY A 604 -5.23 14.87 -9.69
N GLU A 605 -6.11 13.91 -9.99
CA GLU A 605 -6.62 12.97 -8.99
C GLU A 605 -5.54 11.94 -8.60
N VAL A 606 -5.58 11.49 -7.34
CA VAL A 606 -4.78 10.35 -6.86
C VAL A 606 -5.67 9.12 -6.88
N VAL A 607 -5.39 8.23 -7.82
CA VAL A 607 -6.26 7.09 -8.11
C VAL A 607 -5.72 5.81 -7.47
N ALA A 608 -6.56 5.16 -6.67
CA ALA A 608 -6.37 3.77 -6.26
C ALA A 608 -7.29 2.86 -7.11
N VAL A 609 -6.79 1.70 -7.49
CA VAL A 609 -7.55 0.71 -8.28
C VAL A 609 -7.57 -0.60 -7.53
N THR A 610 -8.74 -1.24 -7.42
CA THR A 610 -8.85 -2.61 -6.92
C THR A 610 -9.04 -3.58 -8.09
N GLY A 611 -8.48 -4.77 -7.97
CA GLY A 611 -8.69 -5.85 -8.93
C GLY A 611 -8.20 -7.19 -8.38
N ASP A 612 -8.78 -8.27 -8.87
CA ASP A 612 -8.44 -9.65 -8.50
C ASP A 612 -8.01 -10.49 -9.72
N GLY A 613 -8.36 -10.03 -10.91
CA GLY A 613 -8.14 -10.72 -12.18
C GLY A 613 -6.88 -10.27 -12.93
N THR A 614 -6.45 -11.10 -13.87
CA THR A 614 -5.41 -10.77 -14.85
C THR A 614 -5.79 -9.53 -15.68
N ASN A 615 -7.09 -9.37 -15.95
CA ASN A 615 -7.67 -8.25 -16.71
C ASN A 615 -7.49 -6.89 -16.00
N ASP A 616 -7.23 -6.89 -14.70
CA ASP A 616 -7.03 -5.67 -13.91
C ASP A 616 -5.59 -5.20 -13.89
N ALA A 617 -4.64 -6.08 -14.23
CA ALA A 617 -3.21 -5.80 -14.13
C ALA A 617 -2.77 -4.51 -14.85
N PRO A 618 -3.24 -4.17 -16.07
CA PRO A 618 -2.90 -2.90 -16.71
C PRO A 618 -3.36 -1.67 -15.91
N ALA A 619 -4.56 -1.73 -15.32
CA ALA A 619 -5.10 -0.64 -14.52
C ALA A 619 -4.41 -0.55 -13.14
N LEU A 620 -4.15 -1.69 -12.49
CA LEU A 620 -3.40 -1.78 -11.23
C LEU A 620 -2.00 -1.16 -11.36
N LYS A 621 -1.31 -1.45 -12.47
CA LYS A 621 0.03 -0.91 -12.75
C LYS A 621 0.01 0.58 -13.12
N ALA A 622 -1.04 1.06 -13.78
CA ALA A 622 -1.19 2.46 -14.18
C ALA A 622 -1.60 3.37 -13.01
N ALA A 623 -2.26 2.83 -11.98
CA ALA A 623 -2.71 3.57 -10.82
C ALA A 623 -1.55 4.08 -9.95
N GLN A 624 -1.79 5.15 -9.17
CA GLN A 624 -0.82 5.54 -8.13
C GLN A 624 -0.76 4.52 -7.00
N VAL A 625 -1.86 3.81 -6.74
CA VAL A 625 -1.88 2.67 -5.82
C VAL A 625 -2.72 1.54 -6.41
N GLY A 626 -2.08 0.46 -6.82
CA GLY A 626 -2.75 -0.78 -7.20
C GLY A 626 -3.05 -1.64 -5.97
N LEU A 627 -4.29 -2.09 -5.82
CA LEU A 627 -4.80 -2.89 -4.71
C LEU A 627 -5.27 -4.25 -5.23
N SER A 628 -4.51 -5.31 -5.00
CA SER A 628 -4.96 -6.67 -5.33
C SER A 628 -5.70 -7.31 -4.16
N MET A 629 -6.63 -8.20 -4.46
CA MET A 629 -7.29 -9.03 -3.45
C MET A 629 -6.43 -10.23 -3.05
N GLY A 630 -6.61 -10.75 -1.84
CA GLY A 630 -5.88 -11.90 -1.29
C GLY A 630 -6.08 -13.17 -2.13
N ASP A 631 -7.29 -13.38 -2.63
CA ASP A 631 -7.65 -14.50 -3.51
C ASP A 631 -7.39 -14.20 -5.01
N GLY A 632 -6.89 -12.98 -5.32
CA GLY A 632 -6.59 -12.58 -6.69
C GLY A 632 -5.45 -13.36 -7.32
N THR A 633 -5.39 -13.33 -8.66
CA THR A 633 -4.34 -13.99 -9.45
C THR A 633 -2.96 -13.46 -9.09
N SER A 634 -1.91 -14.28 -9.33
CA SER A 634 -0.53 -13.85 -9.10
C SER A 634 -0.17 -12.63 -9.97
N VAL A 635 -0.70 -12.54 -11.18
CA VAL A 635 -0.51 -11.40 -12.08
C VAL A 635 -1.08 -10.10 -11.48
N ALA A 636 -2.30 -10.15 -10.93
CA ALA A 636 -2.89 -9.01 -10.25
C ALA A 636 -2.07 -8.60 -9.01
N LYS A 637 -1.63 -9.59 -8.22
CA LYS A 637 -0.77 -9.36 -7.05
C LYS A 637 0.57 -8.74 -7.43
N GLU A 638 1.22 -9.22 -8.49
CA GLU A 638 2.50 -8.66 -8.98
C GLU A 638 2.35 -7.24 -9.52
N ALA A 639 1.24 -6.94 -10.19
CA ALA A 639 0.93 -5.60 -10.70
C ALA A 639 0.57 -4.60 -9.61
N SER A 640 0.20 -5.07 -8.41
CA SER A 640 -0.30 -4.25 -7.31
C SER A 640 0.82 -3.71 -6.41
N ASP A 641 0.47 -2.70 -5.63
CA ASP A 641 1.33 -2.08 -4.62
C ASP A 641 0.98 -2.55 -3.21
N ILE A 642 -0.28 -2.93 -2.98
CA ILE A 642 -0.80 -3.46 -1.72
C ILE A 642 -1.72 -4.64 -2.03
N THR A 643 -1.60 -5.73 -1.26
CA THR A 643 -2.54 -6.87 -1.31
C THR A 643 -3.45 -6.87 -0.09
N ILE A 644 -4.76 -6.92 -0.31
CA ILE A 644 -5.80 -6.95 0.73
C ILE A 644 -6.07 -8.41 1.10
N ILE A 645 -5.48 -8.88 2.18
CA ILE A 645 -5.43 -10.31 2.54
C ILE A 645 -6.83 -10.91 2.78
N ASP A 646 -7.73 -10.13 3.39
CA ASP A 646 -9.09 -10.56 3.77
C ASP A 646 -10.14 -10.28 2.69
N ASN A 647 -9.75 -9.81 1.52
CA ASN A 647 -10.62 -9.42 0.42
C ASN A 647 -11.72 -8.39 0.81
N SER A 648 -11.54 -7.66 1.92
CA SER A 648 -12.54 -6.74 2.47
C SER A 648 -12.30 -5.32 2.01
N PHE A 649 -13.35 -4.65 1.50
CA PHE A 649 -13.29 -3.23 1.16
C PHE A 649 -13.03 -2.35 2.41
N ALA A 650 -13.45 -2.79 3.60
CA ALA A 650 -13.16 -2.11 4.86
C ALA A 650 -11.65 -2.03 5.15
N SER A 651 -10.87 -3.03 4.72
CA SER A 651 -9.40 -3.01 4.83
C SER A 651 -8.78 -1.92 3.96
N ILE A 652 -9.41 -1.57 2.82
CA ILE A 652 -9.00 -0.44 1.97
C ILE A 652 -9.20 0.89 2.72
N GLY A 653 -10.34 1.08 3.40
CA GLY A 653 -10.57 2.23 4.28
C GLY A 653 -9.52 2.34 5.39
N ARG A 654 -9.16 1.20 6.02
CA ARG A 654 -8.07 1.15 7.01
C ARG A 654 -6.71 1.53 6.41
N ALA A 655 -6.42 1.14 5.17
CA ALA A 655 -5.18 1.55 4.48
C ALA A 655 -5.12 3.06 4.25
N VAL A 656 -6.24 3.69 3.87
CA VAL A 656 -6.35 5.16 3.77
C VAL A 656 -6.08 5.82 5.12
N MET A 657 -6.73 5.34 6.18
CA MET A 657 -6.54 5.85 7.55
C MET A 657 -5.07 5.78 8.00
N TRP A 658 -4.40 4.66 7.72
CA TRP A 658 -2.98 4.49 8.02
C TRP A 658 -2.10 5.45 7.22
N GLY A 659 -2.34 5.60 5.93
CA GLY A 659 -1.61 6.53 5.07
C GLY A 659 -1.76 7.99 5.51
N ARG A 660 -2.97 8.42 5.86
CA ARG A 660 -3.24 9.75 6.42
C ARG A 660 -2.57 9.96 7.78
N SER A 661 -2.60 8.94 8.64
CA SER A 661 -1.94 8.99 9.96
C SER A 661 -0.42 9.06 9.83
N LEU A 662 0.17 8.31 8.89
CA LEU A 662 1.58 8.40 8.52
C LEU A 662 1.98 9.83 8.16
N TYR A 663 1.24 10.46 7.26
CA TYR A 663 1.51 11.83 6.82
C TYR A 663 1.43 12.82 7.99
N ARG A 664 0.43 12.70 8.87
CA ARG A 664 0.31 13.51 10.09
C ARG A 664 1.49 13.32 11.03
N ASN A 665 2.02 12.11 11.18
CA ASN A 665 3.18 11.84 12.02
C ASN A 665 4.44 12.51 11.44
N ILE A 666 4.63 12.46 10.12
CA ILE A 666 5.72 13.17 9.44
C ILE A 666 5.56 14.70 9.62
N GLN A 667 4.36 15.25 9.46
CA GLN A 667 4.10 16.68 9.72
C GLN A 667 4.47 17.09 11.15
N ARG A 668 4.13 16.28 12.17
CA ARG A 668 4.51 16.55 13.58
C ARG A 668 6.01 16.56 13.78
N PHE A 669 6.73 15.66 13.14
CA PHE A 669 8.18 15.65 13.17
C PHE A 669 8.77 16.90 12.49
N ILE A 670 8.30 17.25 11.28
CA ILE A 670 8.74 18.45 10.56
C ILE A 670 8.46 19.71 11.39
N LEU A 671 7.28 19.80 12.01
CA LEU A 671 6.91 20.91 12.90
C LEU A 671 7.90 21.04 14.05
N PHE A 672 8.22 19.94 14.72
CA PHE A 672 9.18 19.89 15.82
C PHE A 672 10.58 20.33 15.34
N GLN A 673 11.12 19.68 14.34
CA GLN A 673 12.50 19.92 13.85
C GLN A 673 12.66 21.33 13.27
N THR A 674 11.66 21.81 12.49
CA THR A 674 11.73 23.17 11.95
C THR A 674 11.72 24.22 13.06
N THR A 675 11.00 23.99 14.17
CA THR A 675 11.05 24.88 15.34
C THR A 675 12.43 24.91 15.97
N VAL A 676 13.04 23.74 16.17
CA VAL A 676 14.42 23.62 16.70
C VAL A 676 15.40 24.43 15.85
N ASN A 677 15.38 24.20 14.54
CA ASN A 677 16.33 24.82 13.61
C ASN A 677 16.15 26.33 13.51
N ILE A 678 14.91 26.84 13.51
CA ILE A 678 14.65 28.30 13.51
C ILE A 678 15.20 28.95 14.77
N VAL A 679 14.94 28.37 15.96
CA VAL A 679 15.45 28.92 17.22
C VAL A 679 16.97 28.93 17.22
N ALA A 680 17.61 27.82 16.85
CA ALA A 680 19.05 27.72 16.82
C ALA A 680 19.70 28.70 15.81
N CYS A 681 19.14 28.83 14.60
CA CYS A 681 19.59 29.78 13.60
C CYS A 681 19.48 31.24 14.09
N LEU A 682 18.37 31.59 14.74
CA LEU A 682 18.17 32.95 15.28
C LEU A 682 19.18 33.26 16.43
N ILE A 683 19.46 32.26 17.29
CA ILE A 683 20.43 32.42 18.38
C ILE A 683 21.84 32.58 17.82
N VAL A 684 22.26 31.75 16.86
CA VAL A 684 23.59 31.86 16.23
C VAL A 684 23.72 33.21 15.49
N LEU A 685 22.65 33.63 14.79
CA LEU A 685 22.60 34.93 14.10
C LEU A 685 22.79 36.09 15.07
N CYS A 686 21.98 36.16 16.14
CA CYS A 686 22.06 37.25 17.12
C CYS A 686 23.35 37.22 17.91
N GLY A 687 23.81 36.04 18.36
CA GLY A 687 25.10 35.90 19.02
C GLY A 687 26.27 36.37 18.18
N ALA A 688 26.23 36.16 16.86
CA ALA A 688 27.26 36.65 15.93
C ALA A 688 27.38 38.18 15.92
N PHE A 689 26.26 38.90 16.11
CA PHE A 689 26.24 40.37 16.19
C PHE A 689 26.45 40.92 17.60
N MET A 690 26.22 40.12 18.64
CA MET A 690 26.52 40.48 20.04
C MET A 690 28.00 40.35 20.37
N GLY A 691 28.83 39.87 19.45
CA GLY A 691 30.27 39.72 19.65
C GLY A 691 30.72 38.38 20.21
N LEU A 692 29.81 37.44 20.35
CA LEU A 692 30.13 36.08 20.79
C LEU A 692 30.82 35.24 19.70
N GLN A 693 31.65 34.31 20.11
CA GLN A 693 32.26 33.36 19.19
C GLN A 693 31.20 32.40 18.61
N SER A 694 30.44 31.74 19.43
CA SER A 694 29.19 31.02 19.08
C SER A 694 28.50 30.58 20.39
N PRO A 695 27.22 30.96 20.63
CA PRO A 695 26.51 30.51 21.82
C PRO A 695 26.13 29.02 21.80
N LEU A 696 26.14 28.38 20.63
CA LEU A 696 25.99 26.94 20.43
C LEU A 696 27.09 26.43 19.50
N THR A 697 27.81 25.40 19.93
CA THR A 697 28.90 24.82 19.12
C THR A 697 28.36 23.83 18.09
N VAL A 698 29.15 23.55 17.04
CA VAL A 698 28.80 22.54 16.04
C VAL A 698 28.56 21.18 16.69
N THR A 699 29.42 20.76 17.65
CA THR A 699 29.29 19.46 18.33
C THR A 699 28.02 19.37 19.17
N GLN A 700 27.60 20.44 19.85
CA GLN A 700 26.34 20.52 20.56
C GLN A 700 25.16 20.40 19.62
N MET A 701 25.20 21.10 18.50
CA MET A 701 24.14 21.03 17.50
C MET A 701 24.06 19.66 16.79
N LEU A 702 25.19 18.97 16.66
CA LEU A 702 25.21 17.59 16.20
C LEU A 702 24.47 16.64 17.15
N TRP A 703 24.63 16.81 18.45
CA TRP A 703 23.84 16.09 19.42
C TRP A 703 22.34 16.33 19.21
N VAL A 704 21.95 17.58 19.04
CA VAL A 704 20.55 17.97 18.86
C VAL A 704 20.00 17.44 17.53
N ASN A 705 20.61 17.81 16.40
CA ASN A 705 20.08 17.53 15.07
C ASN A 705 20.24 16.06 14.64
N LEU A 706 21.32 15.40 15.06
CA LEU A 706 21.55 14.01 14.64
C LEU A 706 20.96 13.02 15.63
N ILE A 707 21.26 13.14 16.91
CA ILE A 707 20.91 12.11 17.89
C ILE A 707 19.50 12.37 18.44
N MET A 708 19.25 13.57 19.02
CA MET A 708 17.95 13.89 19.59
C MET A 708 16.84 13.87 18.53
N ASP A 709 17.08 14.47 17.35
CA ASP A 709 16.08 14.48 16.27
C ASP A 709 15.83 13.08 15.69
N THR A 710 16.84 12.21 15.62
CA THR A 710 16.64 10.80 15.25
C THR A 710 15.72 10.09 16.22
N PHE A 711 15.96 10.24 17.51
CA PHE A 711 15.09 9.66 18.53
C PHE A 711 13.69 10.28 18.54
N ALA A 712 13.60 11.60 18.36
CA ALA A 712 12.32 12.29 18.22
C ALA A 712 11.55 11.82 16.97
N ALA A 713 12.24 11.58 15.85
CA ALA A 713 11.68 10.99 14.64
C ALA A 713 11.09 9.60 14.91
N MET A 714 11.85 8.73 15.59
CA MET A 714 11.34 7.40 16.01
C MET A 714 10.13 7.51 16.92
N ALA A 715 10.15 8.41 17.89
CA ALA A 715 9.06 8.63 18.84
C ALA A 715 7.79 9.07 18.13
N LEU A 716 7.87 10.07 17.24
CA LEU A 716 6.74 10.63 16.52
C LEU A 716 6.25 9.70 15.40
N ALA A 717 7.15 8.95 14.73
CA ALA A 717 6.80 7.94 13.75
C ALA A 717 6.03 6.75 14.37
N SER A 718 6.30 6.42 15.63
CA SER A 718 5.69 5.29 16.32
C SER A 718 4.26 5.56 16.83
N LEU A 719 3.71 6.76 16.65
CA LEU A 719 2.39 7.13 17.14
C LEU A 719 1.28 6.26 16.51
N PRO A 720 0.23 5.90 17.27
CA PRO A 720 -0.91 5.15 16.77
C PRO A 720 -1.72 5.98 15.75
N PRO A 721 -2.51 5.31 14.88
CA PRO A 721 -3.38 6.01 13.96
C PRO A 721 -4.48 6.75 14.72
N SER A 722 -5.06 7.73 14.06
CA SER A 722 -6.21 8.48 14.58
C SER A 722 -7.37 8.32 13.61
N GLU A 723 -8.49 7.79 14.07
CA GLU A 723 -9.74 7.70 13.29
C GLU A 723 -10.21 9.08 12.80
N LYS A 724 -9.88 10.14 13.54
CA LYS A 724 -10.23 11.52 13.15
C LYS A 724 -9.66 11.94 11.79
N VAL A 725 -8.61 11.28 11.29
CA VAL A 725 -8.05 11.61 9.97
C VAL A 725 -8.99 11.23 8.82
N MET A 726 -10.00 10.38 9.08
CA MET A 726 -11.03 10.04 8.10
C MET A 726 -12.08 11.15 7.94
N ASN A 727 -12.15 12.10 8.87
CA ASN A 727 -12.99 13.29 8.75
C ASN A 727 -12.33 14.41 7.93
N ASP A 728 -11.03 14.30 7.65
CA ASP A 728 -10.29 15.27 6.84
C ASP A 728 -10.53 14.99 5.36
N LYS A 729 -10.60 16.03 4.52
CA LYS A 729 -10.61 15.88 3.06
C LYS A 729 -9.25 15.38 2.57
N PRO A 730 -9.20 14.66 1.43
CA PRO A 730 -7.94 14.28 0.79
C PRO A 730 -7.11 15.53 0.50
N ARG A 731 -5.80 15.42 0.67
CA ARG A 731 -4.87 16.51 0.35
C ARG A 731 -4.64 16.61 -1.15
N SER A 732 -4.42 17.83 -1.65
CA SER A 732 -3.97 18.02 -3.02
C SER A 732 -2.49 17.61 -3.17
N GLN A 733 -2.10 17.12 -4.34
CA GLN A 733 -0.69 16.84 -4.66
C GLN A 733 0.19 18.10 -4.65
N SER A 734 -0.41 19.28 -4.85
CA SER A 734 0.26 20.59 -4.85
C SER A 734 0.40 21.22 -3.46
N ASP A 735 -0.28 20.66 -2.43
CA ASP A 735 -0.24 21.22 -1.09
C ASP A 735 1.17 21.11 -0.50
N PHE A 736 1.66 22.22 0.08
CA PHE A 736 2.95 22.22 0.76
C PHE A 736 2.82 21.51 2.12
N ILE A 737 3.85 20.72 2.50
CA ILE A 737 3.79 19.86 3.69
C ILE A 737 3.59 20.67 4.99
N ILE A 738 4.11 21.89 5.06
CA ILE A 738 3.90 22.82 6.17
C ILE A 738 2.69 23.71 5.83
N ASN A 739 1.57 23.47 6.50
CA ASN A 739 0.37 24.27 6.35
C ASN A 739 0.40 25.52 7.24
N SER A 740 -0.58 26.43 7.03
CA SER A 740 -0.66 27.69 7.78
C SER A 740 -0.73 27.50 9.30
N SER A 741 -1.40 26.45 9.76
CA SER A 741 -1.48 26.13 11.19
C SER A 741 -0.13 25.71 11.77
N MET A 742 0.64 24.95 11.01
CA MET A 742 2.00 24.57 11.39
C MET A 742 2.93 25.80 11.41
N TRP A 743 2.84 26.69 10.42
CA TRP A 743 3.61 27.92 10.41
C TRP A 743 3.33 28.79 11.62
N LYS A 744 2.06 28.97 12.02
CA LYS A 744 1.67 29.69 13.24
C LYS A 744 2.29 29.07 14.50
N PHE A 745 2.30 27.75 14.59
CA PHE A 745 2.92 27.03 15.70
C PHE A 745 4.43 27.20 15.71
N ILE A 746 5.10 26.97 14.57
CA ILE A 746 6.56 27.04 14.42
C ILE A 746 7.05 28.44 14.78
N LEU A 747 6.45 29.47 14.17
CA LEU A 747 6.87 30.85 14.42
C LEU A 747 6.49 31.31 15.83
N GLY A 748 5.29 31.00 16.31
CA GLY A 748 4.86 31.40 17.66
C GLY A 748 5.72 30.76 18.75
N THR A 749 5.94 29.46 18.70
CA THR A 749 6.79 28.74 19.66
C THR A 749 8.27 29.10 19.46
N GLY A 750 8.73 29.17 18.22
CA GLY A 750 10.11 29.49 17.88
C GLY A 750 10.53 30.89 18.35
N LEU A 751 9.71 31.92 18.09
CA LEU A 751 9.97 33.28 18.53
C LEU A 751 9.89 33.42 20.06
N LEU A 752 8.98 32.70 20.71
CA LEU A 752 8.91 32.67 22.18
C LEU A 752 10.19 32.09 22.77
N PHE A 753 10.67 30.95 22.26
CA PHE A 753 11.90 30.32 22.74
C PHE A 753 13.11 31.22 22.46
N PHE A 754 13.16 31.81 21.29
CA PHE A 754 14.23 32.76 20.94
C PHE A 754 14.25 33.94 21.90
N ALA A 755 13.10 34.55 22.20
CA ALA A 755 12.99 35.67 23.13
C ALA A 755 13.47 35.30 24.55
N VAL A 756 13.10 34.12 25.06
CA VAL A 756 13.56 33.64 26.38
C VAL A 756 15.05 33.40 26.34
N LEU A 757 15.57 32.73 25.32
CA LEU A 757 17.00 32.37 25.25
C LEU A 757 17.91 33.58 25.00
N ILE A 758 17.49 34.58 24.21
CA ILE A 758 18.28 35.78 23.97
C ILE A 758 18.37 36.67 25.24
N VAL A 759 17.28 36.72 26.01
CA VAL A 759 17.29 37.42 27.31
C VAL A 759 18.20 36.70 28.31
N LEU A 760 18.18 35.39 28.36
CA LEU A 760 19.07 34.59 29.21
C LEU A 760 20.52 34.74 28.77
N LEU A 761 20.78 34.74 27.47
CA LEU A 761 22.11 34.92 26.92
C LEU A 761 22.70 36.27 27.33
N TYR A 762 21.91 37.34 27.11
CA TYR A 762 22.30 38.70 27.54
C TYR A 762 22.57 38.79 29.05
N TYR A 763 21.71 38.14 29.86
CA TYR A 763 21.87 38.11 31.32
C TYR A 763 23.18 37.41 31.74
N PHE A 764 23.46 36.23 31.14
CA PHE A 764 24.67 35.45 31.43
C PHE A 764 25.94 36.17 31.00
N GLU A 765 25.95 36.95 29.93
CA GLU A 765 27.10 37.72 29.48
C GLU A 765 27.46 38.87 30.39
N HIS A 766 26.52 39.36 31.21
CA HIS A 766 26.69 40.53 32.05
C HIS A 766 26.62 40.23 33.56
N THR A 767 26.59 38.92 33.92
CA THR A 767 26.55 38.49 35.33
C THR A 767 27.48 37.32 35.58
N ASP A 768 28.11 37.26 36.78
CA ASP A 768 28.91 36.09 37.19
C ASP A 768 28.02 35.07 37.90
N LEU A 769 27.44 34.16 37.09
CA LEU A 769 26.51 33.19 37.58
C LEU A 769 27.20 31.87 37.96
N THR A 770 27.13 31.47 39.23
CA THR A 770 27.62 30.18 39.71
C THR A 770 26.50 29.15 39.93
N SER A 771 25.26 29.60 39.96
CA SER A 771 24.04 28.77 40.03
C SER A 771 22.83 29.54 39.56
N LEU A 772 21.86 28.85 38.93
CA LEU A 772 20.58 29.43 38.50
C LEU A 772 19.74 29.97 39.64
N GLN A 773 19.99 29.58 40.90
CA GLN A 773 19.32 30.13 42.08
C GLN A 773 19.63 31.65 42.27
N GLN A 774 20.71 32.11 41.70
CA GLN A 774 21.11 33.52 41.77
C GLN A 774 20.45 34.41 40.71
N ILE A 775 19.67 33.85 39.80
CA ILE A 775 18.93 34.63 38.79
C ILE A 775 18.03 35.64 39.48
N GLY A 776 18.18 36.92 39.13
CA GLY A 776 17.41 38.03 39.68
C GLY A 776 18.01 38.63 40.95
N SER A 777 19.02 38.03 41.56
CA SER A 777 19.73 38.61 42.71
C SER A 777 21.02 39.33 42.30
N LEU A 778 21.59 38.99 41.13
CA LEU A 778 22.79 39.59 40.57
C LEU A 778 22.44 40.85 39.77
N THR A 779 23.22 41.92 39.92
CA THR A 779 23.08 43.12 39.10
C THR A 779 23.76 42.92 37.77
N VAL A 780 23.12 43.38 36.69
CA VAL A 780 23.69 43.37 35.34
C VAL A 780 24.87 44.36 35.31
N GLY A 781 26.08 43.83 35.05
CA GLY A 781 27.31 44.61 35.00
C GLY A 781 27.77 44.86 33.56
N GLU A 782 29.08 45.05 33.37
CA GLU A 782 29.71 45.19 32.08
C GLU A 782 29.80 43.84 31.34
N PHE A 783 29.97 43.87 30.03
CA PHE A 783 30.13 42.68 29.20
C PHE A 783 31.41 41.91 29.60
N LYS A 784 31.26 40.66 29.98
CA LYS A 784 32.37 39.77 30.37
C LYS A 784 32.58 38.56 29.46
N GLY A 785 31.58 38.24 28.67
CA GLY A 785 31.50 36.98 27.92
C GLY A 785 30.92 35.86 28.77
N LEU A 786 30.82 34.65 28.18
CA LEU A 786 30.22 33.46 28.81
C LEU A 786 31.28 32.56 29.44
N SER A 787 31.07 32.14 30.69
CA SER A 787 31.85 31.09 31.29
C SER A 787 31.47 29.69 30.77
N PRO A 788 32.36 28.68 30.87
CA PRO A 788 32.03 27.32 30.46
C PRO A 788 30.77 26.74 31.16
N TYR A 789 30.53 27.15 32.41
CA TYR A 789 29.36 26.75 33.18
C TYR A 789 28.08 27.37 32.61
N GLU A 790 28.09 28.65 32.32
CA GLU A 790 26.95 29.38 31.74
C GLU A 790 26.64 28.87 30.33
N LEU A 791 27.64 28.49 29.52
CA LEU A 791 27.45 27.83 28.23
C LEU A 791 26.76 26.47 28.40
N SER A 792 27.17 25.70 29.42
CA SER A 792 26.53 24.39 29.72
C SER A 792 25.09 24.54 30.18
N LEU A 793 24.79 25.54 30.99
CA LEU A 793 23.42 25.90 31.41
C LEU A 793 22.59 26.31 30.19
N PHE A 794 23.10 27.21 29.36
CA PHE A 794 22.45 27.71 28.17
C PHE A 794 22.10 26.57 27.19
N PHE A 795 23.07 25.72 26.88
CA PHE A 795 22.87 24.55 26.02
C PHE A 795 21.80 23.60 26.59
N THR A 796 21.86 23.34 27.92
CA THR A 796 20.91 22.43 28.57
C THR A 796 19.49 23.00 28.59
N ILE A 797 19.32 24.30 28.86
CA ILE A 797 18.03 25.00 28.77
C ILE A 797 17.49 24.94 27.35
N PHE A 798 18.32 25.20 26.34
CA PHE A 798 17.92 25.07 24.92
C PHE A 798 17.38 23.68 24.62
N VAL A 799 18.09 22.62 25.02
CA VAL A 799 17.67 21.21 24.75
C VAL A 799 16.37 20.87 25.49
N PHE A 800 16.22 21.28 26.76
CA PHE A 800 15.00 20.94 27.50
C PHE A 800 13.78 21.73 27.06
N LEU A 801 13.91 22.94 26.56
CA LEU A 801 12.82 23.65 25.87
C LEU A 801 12.32 22.85 24.66
N GLN A 802 13.24 22.32 23.83
CA GLN A 802 12.89 21.50 22.70
C GLN A 802 12.33 20.14 23.12
N PHE A 803 12.90 19.52 24.16
CA PHE A 803 12.41 18.29 24.73
C PHE A 803 10.92 18.38 25.11
N TRP A 804 10.51 19.43 25.83
CA TRP A 804 9.11 19.65 26.18
C TRP A 804 8.25 20.03 24.97
N ASN A 805 8.83 20.74 24.00
CA ASN A 805 8.14 21.05 22.74
C ASN A 805 7.81 19.81 21.93
N MET A 806 8.57 18.71 22.04
CA MET A 806 8.27 17.43 21.38
C MET A 806 6.92 16.87 21.84
N PHE A 807 6.52 17.07 23.11
CA PHE A 807 5.22 16.69 23.64
C PHE A 807 4.11 17.54 23.03
N ASN A 808 4.33 18.84 22.83
CA ASN A 808 3.40 19.73 22.16
C ASN A 808 3.25 19.36 20.67
N ALA A 809 4.35 19.07 19.99
CA ALA A 809 4.35 18.62 18.60
C ALA A 809 3.57 17.30 18.44
N ARG A 810 3.74 16.33 19.37
CA ARG A 810 2.95 15.10 19.42
C ARG A 810 1.45 15.36 19.49
N ALA A 811 1.04 16.30 20.34
CA ALA A 811 -0.36 16.64 20.55
C ALA A 811 -0.97 17.50 19.44
N PHE A 812 -0.15 18.05 18.54
CA PHE A 812 -0.59 18.94 17.46
C PHE A 812 -1.64 18.26 16.57
N ALA A 813 -2.75 18.95 16.32
CA ALA A 813 -3.89 18.50 15.51
C ALA A 813 -4.53 17.17 15.96
N THR A 814 -4.35 16.74 17.23
CA THR A 814 -5.01 15.53 17.76
C THR A 814 -6.31 15.84 18.51
N GLY A 815 -6.45 17.05 19.02
CA GLY A 815 -7.50 17.41 19.98
C GLY A 815 -7.37 16.71 21.34
N LYS A 816 -6.22 16.04 21.62
CA LYS A 816 -5.92 15.36 22.89
C LYS A 816 -4.83 16.11 23.65
N SER A 817 -4.74 15.89 24.97
CA SER A 817 -3.68 16.41 25.81
C SER A 817 -2.30 15.87 25.43
N ALA A 818 -1.24 16.68 25.64
CA ALA A 818 0.14 16.23 25.52
C ALA A 818 0.50 15.13 26.52
N PHE A 819 -0.25 14.94 27.58
CA PHE A 819 -0.08 13.88 28.58
C PHE A 819 -0.92 12.62 28.31
N HIS A 820 -1.61 12.55 27.17
CA HIS A 820 -2.38 11.35 26.80
C HIS A 820 -1.46 10.28 26.20
N PHE A 821 -0.92 9.36 27.01
CA PHE A 821 0.07 8.36 26.62
C PHE A 821 -0.50 6.99 26.22
N LYS A 822 -1.83 6.83 26.14
CA LYS A 822 -2.43 5.54 25.76
C LYS A 822 -1.95 5.10 24.37
N GLY A 823 -1.30 3.93 24.31
CA GLY A 823 -0.72 3.38 23.08
C GLY A 823 0.57 4.05 22.60
N CYS A 824 1.20 4.91 23.44
CA CYS A 824 2.42 5.67 23.11
C CYS A 824 3.61 5.29 24.01
N SER A 825 3.71 4.04 24.46
CA SER A 825 4.81 3.57 25.34
C SER A 825 6.19 3.81 24.70
N GLY A 826 6.31 3.58 23.38
CA GLY A 826 7.53 3.86 22.64
C GLY A 826 7.95 5.31 22.68
N PHE A 827 7.00 6.25 22.59
CA PHE A 827 7.28 7.68 22.70
C PHE A 827 7.86 8.03 24.10
N VAL A 828 7.27 7.52 25.18
CA VAL A 828 7.73 7.79 26.55
C VAL A 828 9.13 7.20 26.78
N CYS A 829 9.35 5.96 26.33
CA CYS A 829 10.68 5.32 26.44
C CYS A 829 11.75 6.15 25.74
N ILE A 830 11.47 6.60 24.51
CA ILE A 830 12.42 7.41 23.74
C ILE A 830 12.65 8.78 24.38
N ALA A 831 11.60 9.43 24.91
CA ALA A 831 11.73 10.68 25.64
C ALA A 831 12.68 10.53 26.84
N LEU A 832 12.57 9.43 27.60
CA LEU A 832 13.51 9.13 28.68
C LEU A 832 14.95 8.93 28.19
N VAL A 833 15.13 8.25 27.05
CA VAL A 833 16.48 8.08 26.44
C VAL A 833 17.10 9.42 26.07
N ILE A 834 16.32 10.34 25.49
CA ILE A 834 16.78 11.70 25.15
C ILE A 834 17.20 12.46 26.42
N ALA A 835 16.36 12.45 27.46
CA ALA A 835 16.64 13.14 28.71
C ALA A 835 17.90 12.58 29.41
N LEU A 836 18.03 11.25 29.49
CA LEU A 836 19.20 10.59 30.05
C LEU A 836 20.45 10.86 29.21
N GLY A 837 20.33 10.87 27.89
CA GLY A 837 21.42 11.20 26.96
C GLY A 837 21.95 12.64 27.17
N GLN A 838 21.04 13.60 27.36
CA GLN A 838 21.43 14.98 27.67
C GLN A 838 22.18 15.07 29.00
N ILE A 839 21.70 14.39 30.04
CA ILE A 839 22.37 14.33 31.34
C ILE A 839 23.79 13.74 31.19
N LEU A 840 23.92 12.66 30.43
CA LEU A 840 25.21 11.98 30.22
C LEU A 840 26.19 12.89 29.47
N ILE A 841 25.76 13.57 28.42
CA ILE A 841 26.63 14.44 27.63
C ILE A 841 27.11 15.63 28.42
N VAL A 842 26.26 16.30 29.16
CA VAL A 842 26.63 17.45 29.97
C VAL A 842 27.58 17.08 31.10
N ASN A 843 27.44 15.89 31.70
CA ASN A 843 28.28 15.45 32.79
C ASN A 843 29.60 14.77 32.34
N CYS A 844 29.62 14.16 31.14
CA CYS A 844 30.74 13.34 30.69
C CYS A 844 31.40 13.84 29.39
N GLY A 845 30.76 14.77 28.66
CA GLY A 845 31.18 15.19 27.32
C GLY A 845 32.39 16.12 27.28
N GLY A 846 32.69 16.83 28.39
CA GLY A 846 33.88 17.65 28.58
C GLY A 846 34.14 18.61 27.41
N GLU A 847 35.42 18.74 27.05
CA GLU A 847 35.90 19.67 26.01
C GLU A 847 35.35 19.39 24.61
N PHE A 848 35.02 18.10 24.30
CA PHE A 848 34.47 17.73 22.98
C PHE A 848 33.13 18.40 22.69
N PHE A 849 32.23 18.44 23.69
CA PHE A 849 30.95 19.13 23.60
C PHE A 849 31.00 20.56 24.16
N ASN A 850 32.18 21.03 24.60
CA ASN A 850 32.34 22.30 25.26
C ASN A 850 31.36 22.50 26.42
N VAL A 851 31.31 21.49 27.31
CA VAL A 851 30.43 21.46 28.48
C VAL A 851 31.20 21.12 29.76
N VAL A 852 30.68 21.61 30.87
CA VAL A 852 31.12 21.23 32.22
C VAL A 852 29.94 20.70 33.04
N PRO A 853 30.17 19.81 34.00
CA PRO A 853 29.09 19.24 34.80
C PRO A 853 28.26 20.31 35.51
N ILE A 854 26.93 20.18 35.43
CA ILE A 854 25.96 21.08 36.05
C ILE A 854 25.60 20.55 37.45
N ARG A 855 25.38 21.46 38.40
CA ARG A 855 24.93 21.14 39.79
C ARG A 855 23.51 20.52 39.75
N LEU A 856 23.24 19.64 40.70
CA LEU A 856 21.96 18.93 40.78
C LEU A 856 20.76 19.90 40.97
N ASP A 857 20.96 20.96 41.78
CA ASP A 857 19.94 21.99 41.99
C ASP A 857 19.56 22.69 40.70
N ASP A 858 20.56 23.01 39.85
CA ASP A 858 20.33 23.68 38.57
C ASP A 858 19.65 22.76 37.54
N TRP A 859 19.93 21.43 37.58
CA TRP A 859 19.18 20.47 36.81
C TRP A 859 17.67 20.48 37.12
N ILE A 860 17.34 20.52 38.45
CA ILE A 860 15.93 20.54 38.89
C ILE A 860 15.25 21.84 38.41
N ILE A 861 15.96 22.99 38.55
CA ILE A 861 15.42 24.28 38.09
C ILE A 861 15.19 24.27 36.57
N ILE A 862 16.13 23.76 35.77
CA ILE A 862 16.02 23.67 34.31
C ILE A 862 14.81 22.82 33.92
N ILE A 863 14.69 21.60 34.48
CA ILE A 863 13.63 20.66 34.12
C ILE A 863 12.26 21.27 34.47
N LEU A 864 12.11 21.86 35.65
CA LEU A 864 10.86 22.46 36.10
C LEU A 864 10.50 23.73 35.32
N SER A 865 11.44 24.69 35.17
CA SER A 865 11.17 25.93 34.46
C SER A 865 10.87 25.74 32.98
N THR A 866 11.61 24.87 32.31
CA THR A 866 11.37 24.58 30.87
C THR A 866 10.10 23.80 30.64
N SER A 867 9.60 23.01 31.63
CA SER A 867 8.33 22.28 31.51
C SER A 867 7.11 23.21 31.33
N ILE A 868 7.21 24.49 31.69
CA ILE A 868 6.17 25.50 31.46
C ILE A 868 5.68 25.49 30.00
N VAL A 869 6.55 25.19 29.06
CA VAL A 869 6.24 25.05 27.61
C VAL A 869 5.09 24.09 27.37
N VAL A 870 5.07 22.93 28.01
CA VAL A 870 3.98 21.94 27.87
C VAL A 870 2.69 22.47 28.47
N TRP A 871 2.77 23.12 29.63
CA TRP A 871 1.59 23.67 30.32
C TRP A 871 0.95 24.81 29.54
N ILE A 872 1.75 25.71 28.94
CA ILE A 872 1.26 26.75 28.03
C ILE A 872 0.55 26.08 26.84
N GLY A 873 1.15 25.02 26.26
CA GLY A 873 0.53 24.25 25.18
C GLY A 873 -0.78 23.60 25.56
N GLU A 874 -0.91 23.08 26.80
CA GLU A 874 -2.17 22.55 27.32
C GLU A 874 -3.23 23.63 27.49
N LEU A 875 -2.86 24.78 28.04
CA LEU A 875 -3.78 25.90 28.22
C LEU A 875 -4.34 26.39 26.87
N LEU A 876 -3.47 26.56 25.90
CA LEU A 876 -3.88 26.94 24.52
C LEU A 876 -4.82 25.90 23.88
N ARG A 877 -4.56 24.60 24.10
CA ARG A 877 -5.46 23.52 23.62
C ARG A 877 -6.81 23.51 24.32
N LEU A 878 -6.86 23.84 25.61
CA LEU A 878 -8.10 23.95 26.34
C LEU A 878 -8.96 25.14 25.85
N ILE A 879 -8.32 26.28 25.62
CA ILE A 879 -9.00 27.49 25.09
C ILE A 879 -9.51 27.22 23.66
N ALA A 880 -8.74 26.49 22.82
CA ALA A 880 -9.17 26.17 21.47
C ALA A 880 -10.30 25.13 21.40
N LYS A 881 -10.60 24.43 22.49
CA LYS A 881 -11.72 23.48 22.60
C LYS A 881 -12.99 24.10 23.13
N SER A 882 -12.91 25.17 23.92
CA SER A 882 -14.04 25.96 24.34
C SER A 882 -14.51 26.92 23.23
#